data_3f39b032571a0a72cec5b2f7a9a19060
#
_entry.id   3f39b032571a0a72cec5b2f7a9a19060
#
_cell.length_a   1.000
_cell.length_b   1.000
_cell.length_c   1.000
_cell.angle_alpha   90.00
_cell.angle_beta   90.00
_cell.angle_gamma   90.00
#
_symmetry.space_group_name_H-M   'P 1'
#
loop_
_entity.id
_entity.type
_entity.pdbx_description
1 polymer ?
#
loop_
_entity_poly.entity_id
_entity_poly.type
_entity_poly.pdbx_seq_one_letter_code
_entity_poly.pdbx_strand_id
1 'polypeptide(L)'
;MRHRLLSLFNIRSNEAWLVSNLFWLQFFQGAGVAMFNTVAFALFLEQFDVHELPKVYLFSAVLLWLTGWAYSKFEHAIHIKHLVPSVIIAVALSILAFRLQFVFTDSPLFIFVMFSWYYVIYLLTNLEFWGVAALLFDIRQSKRLFGMIGAGDIPAKLIGYSAVPVLIPFIGSRNLLILSFVLILCALIFYVRLKRAGKLDIHVAHEHQHREHATQSLTELVKSFFGNRMIAMVAGLSFVVVVCVTIISFSFYAEIKNEARNNEDLASFIAMFYAGGRVLAIFIRLIFTGRITSILGTKGSLLVSPAILFSFLIVIILFPLFSHQHTSIIYLFGIMAIVTEVLKTSLQDPVFLSLMQPLSSGLRLKGHTIVKGVMDPFALAFTGFMLFSLLKFSGKVDLLLLSYLLFTLLVIWVVMIFLVDKEYVKTLVTALQRRYSVGQEINLEDDKTKAVLLEKLSNGERGEAIYILHLFDRQYNDEKQELILKGLEHPIAEVKMEALKVVERRKIQAAIPVIENIIKQRETPELLAEAVKAKCMLQTDEVESMEEFLNATDERIVKASITGFMTSGGISAVVTAGQRLLNLISSPLPNDRRLAAEIIGQLQVSSFYKPLLTLLADKEDEVVKAAVVAAGFVKNEKLPPELIKFFVNKRFHKQAVEALYNCGDKALPVIRQTLLHENLTHQQKSKLILLCGRIGTEAAVNLLDELVWQMPGMRRMIFHSLHMCEFKTQPHDRQKHIALMNQYMDSAIRILFMIRELSQTKTANVLSDALMLELNEIRDSMLLLFSFVYDKEKMIKARNAFQLNKKESIANALEIVEIAVPKEISLRFITAFEPSDVKDRCNALKPYFKELLTYESIIDDILNNRTHYFHRWTKATALHSLIFYKGEKKRSWLQTAQAQTDILLNETAGRILAEMN
;
A
#
# COMPACT_ATOMS: atom_id res chain seq x y z
N MET A 1 1.92 -29.53 -24.25
CA MET A 1 0.73 -29.87 -23.44
C MET A 1 0.73 -29.23 -22.05
N ARG A 2 1.79 -29.35 -21.25
CA ARG A 2 1.91 -28.79 -19.90
C ARG A 2 1.72 -27.26 -19.86
N HIS A 3 2.31 -26.49 -20.78
CA HIS A 3 2.15 -25.03 -20.89
C HIS A 3 0.71 -24.59 -21.22
N ARG A 4 0.00 -25.33 -22.07
CA ARG A 4 -1.40 -25.01 -22.40
C ARG A 4 -2.35 -25.27 -21.24
N LEU A 5 -2.11 -26.32 -20.44
CA LEU A 5 -2.86 -26.60 -19.22
C LEU A 5 -2.62 -25.53 -18.16
N LEU A 6 -1.37 -25.14 -17.93
CA LEU A 6 -1.04 -24.08 -16.96
C LEU A 6 -1.66 -22.72 -17.33
N SER A 7 -1.69 -22.37 -18.64
CA SER A 7 -2.32 -21.14 -19.11
C SER A 7 -3.86 -21.19 -19.01
N LEU A 8 -4.48 -22.37 -19.22
CA LEU A 8 -5.93 -22.54 -19.03
C LEU A 8 -6.36 -22.23 -17.59
N PHE A 9 -5.54 -22.67 -16.62
CA PHE A 9 -5.79 -22.48 -15.19
C PHE A 9 -5.17 -21.19 -14.63
N ASN A 10 -4.59 -20.35 -15.47
CA ASN A 10 -3.93 -19.10 -15.09
C ASN A 10 -2.83 -19.28 -14.03
N ILE A 11 -2.09 -20.40 -14.12
CA ILE A 11 -0.98 -20.75 -13.23
C ILE A 11 0.34 -20.46 -13.94
N ARG A 12 1.25 -19.76 -13.28
CA ARG A 12 2.61 -19.54 -13.79
C ARG A 12 3.51 -20.74 -13.53
N SER A 13 4.50 -20.96 -14.39
CA SER A 13 5.41 -22.11 -14.30
C SER A 13 6.13 -22.22 -12.96
N ASN A 14 6.52 -21.08 -12.37
CA ASN A 14 7.19 -21.00 -11.06
C ASN A 14 6.27 -21.29 -9.85
N GLU A 15 4.95 -21.21 -10.04
CA GLU A 15 3.93 -21.45 -9.00
C GLU A 15 3.37 -22.88 -9.05
N ALA A 16 3.51 -23.55 -10.19
CA ALA A 16 2.85 -24.83 -10.48
C ALA A 16 3.16 -25.92 -9.44
N TRP A 17 4.41 -26.00 -8.97
CA TRP A 17 4.80 -26.98 -7.96
C TRP A 17 4.12 -26.72 -6.61
N LEU A 18 4.07 -25.46 -6.18
CA LEU A 18 3.45 -25.05 -4.92
C LEU A 18 1.93 -25.29 -4.95
N VAL A 19 1.28 -24.87 -6.04
CA VAL A 19 -0.15 -25.07 -6.27
C VAL A 19 -0.51 -26.55 -6.29
N SER A 20 0.30 -27.40 -6.96
CA SER A 20 0.07 -28.84 -7.03
C SER A 20 0.16 -29.52 -5.65
N ASN A 21 1.16 -29.16 -4.82
CA ASN A 21 1.26 -29.76 -3.48
C ASN A 21 0.12 -29.36 -2.56
N LEU A 22 -0.33 -28.09 -2.61
CA LEU A 22 -1.47 -27.62 -1.85
C LEU A 22 -2.79 -28.25 -2.35
N PHE A 23 -2.95 -28.42 -3.66
CA PHE A 23 -4.10 -29.10 -4.24
C PHE A 23 -4.22 -30.54 -3.72
N TRP A 24 -3.13 -31.32 -3.74
CA TRP A 24 -3.15 -32.70 -3.26
C TRP A 24 -3.32 -32.79 -1.74
N LEU A 25 -2.75 -31.86 -0.98
CA LEU A 25 -2.98 -31.77 0.46
C LEU A 25 -4.49 -31.63 0.73
N GLN A 26 -5.13 -30.67 0.06
CA GLN A 26 -6.56 -30.41 0.21
C GLN A 26 -7.41 -31.55 -0.30
N PHE A 27 -6.97 -32.23 -1.37
CA PHE A 27 -7.66 -33.39 -1.92
C PHE A 27 -7.73 -34.54 -0.89
N PHE A 28 -6.63 -34.92 -0.30
CA PHE A 28 -6.61 -36.02 0.66
C PHE A 28 -7.37 -35.71 1.95
N GLN A 29 -7.27 -34.50 2.43
CA GLN A 29 -8.09 -34.04 3.56
C GLN A 29 -9.57 -34.03 3.22
N GLY A 30 -9.95 -33.45 2.10
CA GLY A 30 -11.33 -33.38 1.65
C GLY A 30 -11.97 -34.75 1.45
N ALA A 31 -11.22 -35.71 0.88
CA ALA A 31 -11.69 -37.08 0.71
C ALA A 31 -11.92 -37.81 2.05
N GLY A 32 -10.98 -37.66 2.99
CA GLY A 32 -11.13 -38.23 4.35
C GLY A 32 -12.32 -37.62 5.10
N VAL A 33 -12.45 -36.28 5.10
CA VAL A 33 -13.58 -35.58 5.74
C VAL A 33 -14.91 -35.98 5.10
N ALA A 34 -14.97 -36.11 3.77
CA ALA A 34 -16.20 -36.51 3.07
C ALA A 34 -16.66 -37.93 3.46
N MET A 35 -15.73 -38.88 3.51
CA MET A 35 -16.03 -40.26 3.95
C MET A 35 -16.53 -40.30 5.40
N PHE A 36 -15.85 -39.58 6.30
CA PHE A 36 -16.32 -39.46 7.71
C PHE A 36 -17.72 -38.88 7.78
N ASN A 37 -17.97 -37.77 7.09
CA ASN A 37 -19.28 -37.11 7.08
C ASN A 37 -20.38 -38.04 6.57
N THR A 38 -20.15 -38.76 5.47
CA THR A 38 -21.16 -39.67 4.89
C THR A 38 -21.52 -40.76 5.84
N VAL A 39 -20.52 -41.39 6.47
CA VAL A 39 -20.76 -42.45 7.49
C VAL A 39 -21.51 -41.88 8.71
N ALA A 40 -21.03 -40.75 9.24
CA ALA A 40 -21.67 -40.12 10.41
C ALA A 40 -23.10 -39.69 10.15
N PHE A 41 -23.38 -39.11 8.97
CA PHE A 41 -24.71 -38.67 8.57
C PHE A 41 -25.66 -39.86 8.30
N ALA A 42 -25.18 -40.90 7.62
CA ALA A 42 -25.98 -42.10 7.38
C ALA A 42 -26.43 -42.77 8.70
N LEU A 43 -25.47 -42.98 9.63
CA LEU A 43 -25.80 -43.51 10.96
C LEU A 43 -26.69 -42.59 11.78
N PHE A 44 -26.57 -41.26 11.65
CA PHE A 44 -27.44 -40.32 12.28
C PHE A 44 -28.89 -40.43 11.78
N LEU A 45 -29.12 -40.49 10.47
CA LEU A 45 -30.43 -40.63 9.86
C LEU A 45 -31.12 -41.97 10.16
N GLU A 46 -30.30 -43.02 10.41
CA GLU A 46 -30.82 -44.35 10.84
C GLU A 46 -31.50 -44.25 12.21
N GLN A 47 -30.97 -43.44 13.13
CA GLN A 47 -31.46 -43.38 14.53
C GLN A 47 -32.25 -42.12 14.88
N PHE A 48 -32.07 -41.03 14.14
CA PHE A 48 -32.68 -39.72 14.45
C PHE A 48 -33.50 -39.15 13.29
N ASP A 49 -34.45 -38.32 13.65
CA ASP A 49 -35.23 -37.51 12.70
C ASP A 49 -34.45 -36.28 12.23
N VAL A 50 -34.71 -35.79 11.01
CA VAL A 50 -34.15 -34.56 10.48
C VAL A 50 -34.53 -33.34 11.34
N HIS A 51 -35.69 -33.37 12.01
CA HIS A 51 -36.10 -32.32 12.96
C HIS A 51 -35.21 -32.22 14.21
N GLU A 52 -34.31 -33.19 14.44
CA GLU A 52 -33.27 -33.13 15.47
C GLU A 52 -32.00 -32.35 15.03
N LEU A 53 -31.87 -32.02 13.73
CA LEU A 53 -30.71 -31.26 13.22
C LEU A 53 -30.46 -29.91 13.90
N PRO A 54 -31.50 -29.11 14.28
CA PRO A 54 -31.25 -27.89 15.05
C PRO A 54 -30.51 -28.15 16.37
N LYS A 55 -30.75 -29.28 17.03
CA LYS A 55 -30.03 -29.68 18.25
C LYS A 55 -28.59 -30.03 17.96
N VAL A 56 -28.32 -30.71 16.81
CA VAL A 56 -26.96 -30.97 16.34
C VAL A 56 -26.21 -29.65 16.05
N TYR A 57 -26.88 -28.69 15.41
CA TYR A 57 -26.28 -27.36 15.16
C TYR A 57 -25.89 -26.64 16.45
N LEU A 58 -26.78 -26.65 17.46
CA LEU A 58 -26.51 -26.05 18.77
C LEU A 58 -25.31 -26.72 19.47
N PHE A 59 -25.32 -28.05 19.53
CA PHE A 59 -24.25 -28.82 20.17
C PHE A 59 -22.93 -28.67 19.43
N SER A 60 -22.96 -28.76 18.11
CA SER A 60 -21.76 -28.54 17.25
C SER A 60 -21.19 -27.15 17.43
N ALA A 61 -22.01 -26.11 17.57
CA ALA A 61 -21.56 -24.75 17.80
C ALA A 61 -20.75 -24.59 19.09
N VAL A 62 -21.18 -25.26 20.18
CA VAL A 62 -20.42 -25.31 21.44
C VAL A 62 -19.06 -26.00 21.23
N LEU A 63 -19.06 -27.16 20.55
CA LEU A 63 -17.82 -27.89 20.23
C LEU A 63 -16.88 -27.06 19.36
N LEU A 64 -17.40 -26.40 18.33
CA LEU A 64 -16.66 -25.53 17.45
C LEU A 64 -16.04 -24.34 18.20
N TRP A 65 -16.81 -23.73 19.10
CA TRP A 65 -16.32 -22.62 19.92
C TRP A 65 -15.15 -23.06 20.83
N LEU A 66 -15.31 -24.18 21.52
CA LEU A 66 -14.24 -24.77 22.35
C LEU A 66 -13.00 -25.12 21.52
N THR A 67 -13.20 -25.73 20.35
CA THR A 67 -12.11 -26.11 19.44
C THR A 67 -11.40 -24.89 18.85
N GLY A 68 -12.16 -23.87 18.44
CA GLY A 68 -11.62 -22.62 17.91
C GLY A 68 -10.80 -21.87 18.95
N TRP A 69 -11.28 -21.83 20.21
CA TRP A 69 -10.54 -21.28 21.33
C TRP A 69 -9.23 -22.04 21.60
N ALA A 70 -9.30 -23.38 21.66
CA ALA A 70 -8.12 -24.22 21.85
C ALA A 70 -7.11 -24.03 20.72
N TYR A 71 -7.57 -24.06 19.46
CA TYR A 71 -6.73 -23.82 18.28
C TYR A 71 -6.04 -22.45 18.34
N SER A 72 -6.79 -21.38 18.66
CA SER A 72 -6.21 -20.05 18.79
C SER A 72 -5.12 -19.99 19.87
N LYS A 73 -5.29 -20.67 21.00
CA LYS A 73 -4.28 -20.75 22.06
C LYS A 73 -3.00 -21.48 21.57
N PHE A 74 -3.17 -22.60 20.87
CA PHE A 74 -2.03 -23.34 20.31
C PHE A 74 -1.33 -22.62 19.16
N GLU A 75 -2.07 -21.92 18.33
CA GLU A 75 -1.54 -21.08 17.24
C GLU A 75 -0.55 -20.01 17.74
N HIS A 76 -0.76 -19.49 18.95
CA HIS A 76 0.14 -18.52 19.58
C HIS A 76 1.34 -19.19 20.25
N ALA A 77 1.16 -20.38 20.80
CA ALA A 77 2.20 -21.09 21.55
C ALA A 77 3.14 -21.90 20.66
N ILE A 78 2.62 -22.44 19.57
CA ILE A 78 3.34 -23.39 18.70
C ILE A 78 3.59 -22.74 17.32
N HIS A 79 4.82 -22.90 16.83
CA HIS A 79 5.16 -22.43 15.49
C HIS A 79 4.33 -23.18 14.43
N ILE A 80 3.83 -22.49 13.39
CA ILE A 80 2.95 -23.06 12.35
C ILE A 80 3.53 -24.31 11.69
N LYS A 81 4.87 -24.42 11.59
CA LYS A 81 5.57 -25.62 11.09
C LYS A 81 5.31 -26.87 11.89
N HIS A 82 4.96 -26.75 13.15
CA HIS A 82 4.65 -27.86 14.07
C HIS A 82 3.14 -27.95 14.33
N LEU A 83 2.44 -26.83 14.33
CA LEU A 83 0.99 -26.77 14.55
C LEU A 83 0.24 -27.59 13.49
N VAL A 84 0.50 -27.33 12.20
CA VAL A 84 -0.20 -27.97 11.10
C VAL A 84 -0.11 -29.50 11.13
N PRO A 85 1.09 -30.13 11.18
CA PRO A 85 1.15 -31.58 11.26
C PRO A 85 0.53 -32.14 12.54
N SER A 86 0.59 -31.42 13.67
CA SER A 86 -0.06 -31.84 14.91
C SER A 86 -1.58 -31.86 14.78
N VAL A 87 -2.18 -30.89 14.08
CA VAL A 87 -3.62 -30.84 13.81
C VAL A 87 -4.05 -31.98 12.89
N ILE A 88 -3.30 -32.24 11.79
CA ILE A 88 -3.59 -33.35 10.87
C ILE A 88 -3.60 -34.69 11.64
N ILE A 89 -2.58 -34.91 12.48
CA ILE A 89 -2.47 -36.12 13.29
C ILE A 89 -3.62 -36.23 14.33
N ALA A 90 -3.95 -35.11 15.00
CA ALA A 90 -5.04 -35.10 15.98
C ALA A 90 -6.39 -35.42 15.34
N VAL A 91 -6.67 -34.85 14.16
CA VAL A 91 -7.87 -35.16 13.38
C VAL A 91 -7.90 -36.63 12.99
N ALA A 92 -6.80 -37.18 12.44
CA ALA A 92 -6.73 -38.58 12.08
C ALA A 92 -6.99 -39.49 13.30
N LEU A 93 -6.32 -39.24 14.43
CA LEU A 93 -6.50 -40.01 15.67
C LEU A 93 -7.92 -39.91 16.21
N SER A 94 -8.61 -38.77 16.11
CA SER A 94 -10.01 -38.66 16.50
C SER A 94 -10.92 -39.57 15.68
N ILE A 95 -10.70 -39.64 14.37
CA ILE A 95 -11.46 -40.56 13.48
C ILE A 95 -11.22 -42.04 13.86
N LEU A 96 -9.96 -42.38 14.12
CA LEU A 96 -9.60 -43.74 14.58
C LEU A 96 -10.28 -44.05 15.92
N ALA A 97 -10.29 -43.10 16.85
CA ALA A 97 -10.97 -43.27 18.16
C ALA A 97 -12.46 -43.57 17.99
N PHE A 98 -13.17 -42.83 17.11
CA PHE A 98 -14.57 -43.14 16.79
C PHE A 98 -14.75 -44.55 16.22
N ARG A 99 -13.83 -44.97 15.32
CA ARG A 99 -13.90 -46.37 14.82
C ARG A 99 -13.67 -47.41 15.89
N LEU A 100 -12.74 -47.20 16.79
CA LEU A 100 -12.47 -48.13 17.88
C LEU A 100 -13.63 -48.20 18.88
N GLN A 101 -14.28 -47.06 19.15
CA GLN A 101 -15.41 -47.01 20.08
C GLN A 101 -16.60 -47.89 19.62
N PHE A 102 -16.81 -48.07 18.31
CA PHE A 102 -17.82 -48.99 17.78
C PHE A 102 -17.61 -50.48 18.18
N VAL A 103 -16.45 -50.83 18.75
CA VAL A 103 -16.21 -52.17 19.32
C VAL A 103 -16.92 -52.30 20.69
N PHE A 104 -17.14 -51.16 21.39
CA PHE A 104 -17.63 -51.18 22.76
C PHE A 104 -19.12 -50.76 22.88
N THR A 105 -19.63 -49.88 22.00
CA THR A 105 -20.99 -49.35 22.11
C THR A 105 -21.51 -48.81 20.79
N ASP A 106 -22.82 -48.99 20.57
CA ASP A 106 -23.61 -48.46 19.44
C ASP A 106 -24.69 -47.49 19.95
N SER A 107 -24.50 -46.75 21.05
CA SER A 107 -25.54 -45.91 21.63
C SER A 107 -25.91 -44.74 20.71
N PRO A 108 -27.20 -44.31 20.68
CA PRO A 108 -27.65 -43.14 19.90
C PRO A 108 -26.91 -41.87 20.27
N LEU A 109 -26.60 -41.65 21.55
CA LEU A 109 -25.83 -40.49 21.99
C LEU A 109 -24.44 -40.43 21.35
N PHE A 110 -23.78 -41.58 21.23
CA PHE A 110 -22.45 -41.65 20.58
C PHE A 110 -22.52 -41.26 19.09
N ILE A 111 -23.56 -41.73 18.38
CA ILE A 111 -23.78 -41.38 16.98
C ILE A 111 -24.07 -39.88 16.83
N PHE A 112 -24.87 -39.29 17.74
CA PHE A 112 -25.15 -37.87 17.80
C PHE A 112 -23.86 -37.05 17.97
N VAL A 113 -23.01 -37.46 18.92
CA VAL A 113 -21.69 -36.81 19.15
C VAL A 113 -20.76 -36.98 17.96
N MET A 114 -20.71 -38.16 17.35
CA MET A 114 -19.87 -38.42 16.16
C MET A 114 -20.28 -37.53 14.99
N PHE A 115 -21.56 -37.37 14.71
CA PHE A 115 -22.02 -36.48 13.63
C PHE A 115 -21.74 -35.01 13.96
N SER A 116 -21.91 -34.59 15.22
CA SER A 116 -21.55 -33.26 15.65
C SER A 116 -20.03 -33.00 15.52
N TRP A 117 -19.19 -34.04 15.72
CA TRP A 117 -17.73 -33.95 15.59
C TRP A 117 -17.26 -33.72 14.16
N TYR A 118 -18.07 -34.02 13.14
CA TYR A 118 -17.79 -33.67 11.75
C TYR A 118 -17.48 -32.19 11.58
N TYR A 119 -18.23 -31.31 12.24
CA TYR A 119 -18.02 -29.87 12.18
C TYR A 119 -16.67 -29.47 12.78
N VAL A 120 -16.21 -30.15 13.83
CA VAL A 120 -14.87 -29.94 14.43
C VAL A 120 -13.77 -30.34 13.46
N ILE A 121 -13.87 -31.52 12.84
CA ILE A 121 -12.92 -31.99 11.83
C ILE A 121 -12.86 -31.01 10.67
N TYR A 122 -14.00 -30.57 10.18
CA TYR A 122 -14.12 -29.60 9.08
C TYR A 122 -13.49 -28.25 9.44
N LEU A 123 -13.72 -27.74 10.65
CA LEU A 123 -13.10 -26.49 11.14
C LEU A 123 -11.58 -26.61 11.16
N LEU A 124 -11.05 -27.64 11.80
CA LEU A 124 -9.61 -27.81 11.98
C LEU A 124 -8.87 -27.96 10.64
N THR A 125 -9.40 -28.77 9.72
CA THR A 125 -8.82 -28.95 8.38
C THR A 125 -8.86 -27.66 7.55
N ASN A 126 -9.89 -26.85 7.70
CA ASN A 126 -9.97 -25.54 7.05
C ASN A 126 -9.00 -24.52 7.65
N LEU A 127 -8.93 -24.41 8.97
CA LEU A 127 -8.05 -23.45 9.64
C LEU A 127 -6.58 -23.68 9.27
N GLU A 128 -6.12 -24.95 9.34
CA GLU A 128 -4.74 -25.25 9.02
C GLU A 128 -4.38 -25.04 7.55
N PHE A 129 -5.25 -25.52 6.63
CA PHE A 129 -5.01 -25.42 5.19
C PHE A 129 -4.98 -23.98 4.71
N TRP A 130 -6.03 -23.21 5.03
CA TRP A 130 -6.12 -21.83 4.60
C TRP A 130 -5.16 -20.92 5.35
N GLY A 131 -4.81 -21.25 6.58
CA GLY A 131 -3.74 -20.59 7.32
C GLY A 131 -2.39 -20.69 6.58
N VAL A 132 -2.01 -21.88 6.12
CA VAL A 132 -0.81 -22.11 5.30
C VAL A 132 -0.92 -21.37 3.96
N ALA A 133 -2.04 -21.49 3.26
CA ALA A 133 -2.25 -20.84 1.98
C ALA A 133 -2.16 -19.30 2.07
N ALA A 134 -2.74 -18.72 3.12
CA ALA A 134 -2.70 -17.28 3.36
C ALA A 134 -1.28 -16.75 3.63
N LEU A 135 -0.38 -17.57 4.16
CA LEU A 135 1.02 -17.21 4.39
C LEU A 135 1.88 -17.34 3.13
N LEU A 136 1.56 -18.26 2.23
CA LEU A 136 2.39 -18.57 1.06
C LEU A 136 2.15 -17.67 -0.14
N PHE A 137 0.98 -17.02 -0.23
CA PHE A 137 0.58 -16.22 -1.38
C PHE A 137 0.33 -14.75 -1.02
N ASP A 138 0.70 -13.86 -1.94
CA ASP A 138 0.34 -12.44 -1.87
C ASP A 138 -1.11 -12.19 -2.34
N ILE A 139 -1.59 -10.94 -2.16
CA ILE A 139 -2.97 -10.54 -2.47
C ILE A 139 -3.36 -10.81 -3.94
N ARG A 140 -2.42 -10.64 -4.88
CA ARG A 140 -2.69 -10.85 -6.31
C ARG A 140 -2.66 -12.33 -6.67
N GLN A 141 -1.72 -13.08 -6.10
CA GLN A 141 -1.65 -14.53 -6.24
C GLN A 141 -2.87 -15.20 -5.62
N SER A 142 -3.33 -14.74 -4.45
CA SER A 142 -4.50 -15.30 -3.78
C SER A 142 -5.78 -15.15 -4.60
N LYS A 143 -6.04 -13.98 -5.20
CA LYS A 143 -7.19 -13.75 -6.10
C LYS A 143 -7.21 -14.73 -7.28
N ARG A 144 -6.03 -15.07 -7.80
CA ARG A 144 -5.88 -15.91 -8.97
C ARG A 144 -5.85 -17.42 -8.64
N LEU A 145 -5.19 -17.78 -7.53
CA LEU A 145 -4.82 -19.17 -7.24
C LEU A 145 -5.68 -19.83 -6.15
N PHE A 146 -6.33 -19.07 -5.25
CA PHE A 146 -7.13 -19.66 -4.16
C PHE A 146 -8.31 -20.50 -4.70
N GLY A 147 -8.90 -20.07 -5.80
CA GLY A 147 -9.90 -20.89 -6.49
C GLY A 147 -9.35 -22.27 -6.89
N MET A 148 -8.16 -22.30 -7.48
CA MET A 148 -7.53 -23.52 -7.96
C MET A 148 -7.00 -24.41 -6.81
N ILE A 149 -6.35 -23.81 -5.82
CA ILE A 149 -5.77 -24.52 -4.67
C ILE A 149 -6.88 -25.22 -3.88
N GLY A 150 -7.93 -24.49 -3.54
CA GLY A 150 -9.06 -25.06 -2.85
C GLY A 150 -9.95 -25.97 -3.72
N ALA A 151 -9.73 -25.97 -5.05
CA ALA A 151 -10.45 -26.89 -5.94
C ALA A 151 -10.13 -28.36 -5.67
N GLY A 152 -9.05 -28.69 -4.94
CA GLY A 152 -8.76 -30.05 -4.52
C GLY A 152 -9.85 -30.68 -3.65
N ASP A 153 -10.54 -29.88 -2.84
CA ASP A 153 -11.62 -30.35 -1.95
C ASP A 153 -12.85 -30.88 -2.71
N ILE A 154 -13.19 -30.30 -3.85
CA ILE A 154 -14.43 -30.67 -4.55
C ILE A 154 -14.35 -32.04 -5.21
N PRO A 155 -13.36 -32.39 -6.06
CA PRO A 155 -13.21 -33.74 -6.60
C PRO A 155 -12.95 -34.78 -5.50
N ALA A 156 -12.26 -34.38 -4.42
CA ALA A 156 -12.07 -35.24 -3.26
C ALA A 156 -13.39 -35.64 -2.61
N LYS A 157 -14.27 -34.67 -2.36
CA LYS A 157 -15.60 -34.91 -1.80
C LYS A 157 -16.49 -35.67 -2.78
N LEU A 158 -16.42 -35.37 -4.08
CA LEU A 158 -17.16 -36.13 -5.09
C LEU A 158 -16.77 -37.61 -5.05
N ILE A 159 -15.46 -37.90 -5.10
CA ILE A 159 -14.95 -39.26 -5.03
C ILE A 159 -15.30 -39.90 -3.68
N GLY A 160 -15.13 -39.18 -2.58
CA GLY A 160 -15.46 -39.64 -1.25
C GLY A 160 -16.94 -40.04 -1.12
N TYR A 161 -17.83 -39.17 -1.54
CA TYR A 161 -19.28 -39.43 -1.49
C TYR A 161 -19.67 -40.57 -2.45
N SER A 162 -19.20 -40.57 -3.67
CA SER A 162 -19.54 -41.63 -4.65
C SER A 162 -18.92 -42.99 -4.33
N ALA A 163 -17.74 -43.00 -3.69
CA ALA A 163 -17.07 -44.25 -3.30
C ALA A 163 -17.76 -44.98 -2.15
N VAL A 164 -18.42 -44.24 -1.25
CA VAL A 164 -19.07 -44.80 -0.06
C VAL A 164 -20.12 -45.87 -0.40
N PRO A 165 -21.12 -45.61 -1.25
CA PRO A 165 -22.12 -46.63 -1.63
C PRO A 165 -21.49 -47.86 -2.31
N VAL A 166 -20.42 -47.65 -3.07
CA VAL A 166 -19.71 -48.73 -3.76
C VAL A 166 -18.92 -49.60 -2.79
N LEU A 167 -18.28 -48.97 -1.78
CA LEU A 167 -17.39 -49.68 -0.82
C LEU A 167 -18.14 -50.30 0.35
N ILE A 168 -19.33 -49.81 0.73
CA ILE A 168 -20.13 -50.35 1.86
C ILE A 168 -20.37 -51.84 1.74
N PRO A 169 -20.78 -52.40 0.57
CA PRO A 169 -21.03 -53.86 0.44
C PRO A 169 -19.76 -54.73 0.68
N PHE A 170 -18.56 -54.17 0.48
CA PHE A 170 -17.29 -54.92 0.60
C PHE A 170 -16.67 -54.83 1.98
N ILE A 171 -16.69 -53.65 2.58
CA ILE A 171 -15.97 -53.38 3.84
C ILE A 171 -16.87 -52.93 5.00
N GLY A 172 -18.12 -52.66 4.73
CA GLY A 172 -19.10 -52.17 5.75
C GLY A 172 -18.91 -50.69 6.08
N SER A 173 -20.02 -50.05 6.48
CA SER A 173 -20.06 -48.60 6.76
C SER A 173 -19.05 -48.15 7.81
N ARG A 174 -18.95 -48.91 8.92
CA ARG A 174 -18.07 -48.57 10.06
C ARG A 174 -16.58 -48.66 9.71
N ASN A 175 -16.15 -49.58 8.81
CA ASN A 175 -14.75 -49.72 8.41
C ASN A 175 -14.30 -48.66 7.43
N LEU A 176 -15.19 -47.93 6.77
CA LEU A 176 -14.88 -46.74 5.99
C LEU A 176 -14.20 -45.64 6.82
N LEU A 177 -14.40 -45.63 8.15
CA LEU A 177 -13.68 -44.69 9.05
C LEU A 177 -12.15 -44.98 9.05
N ILE A 178 -11.72 -46.24 8.83
CA ILE A 178 -10.28 -46.57 8.68
C ILE A 178 -9.74 -45.97 7.40
N LEU A 179 -10.49 -46.04 6.30
CA LEU A 179 -10.07 -45.41 5.04
C LEU A 179 -10.01 -43.89 5.17
N SER A 180 -10.98 -43.26 5.84
CA SER A 180 -10.95 -41.83 6.18
C SER A 180 -9.69 -41.46 6.97
N PHE A 181 -9.31 -42.25 8.00
CA PHE A 181 -8.09 -42.07 8.77
C PHE A 181 -6.83 -42.11 7.88
N VAL A 182 -6.71 -43.12 7.01
CA VAL A 182 -5.57 -43.26 6.08
C VAL A 182 -5.48 -42.06 5.12
N LEU A 183 -6.60 -41.62 4.55
CA LEU A 183 -6.63 -40.46 3.64
C LEU A 183 -6.15 -39.18 4.33
N ILE A 184 -6.59 -38.90 5.55
CA ILE A 184 -6.11 -37.74 6.31
C ILE A 184 -4.59 -37.82 6.56
N LEU A 185 -4.07 -39.01 6.88
CA LEU A 185 -2.62 -39.20 7.04
C LEU A 185 -1.85 -39.02 5.72
N CYS A 186 -2.42 -39.38 4.58
CA CYS A 186 -1.78 -39.15 3.26
C CYS A 186 -1.56 -37.65 2.98
N ALA A 187 -2.42 -36.74 3.50
CA ALA A 187 -2.24 -35.31 3.39
C ALA A 187 -0.92 -34.84 4.02
N LEU A 188 -0.46 -35.50 5.11
CA LEU A 188 0.81 -35.19 5.77
C LEU A 188 2.02 -35.31 4.85
N ILE A 189 1.99 -36.23 3.86
CA ILE A 189 3.07 -36.42 2.89
C ILE A 189 3.30 -35.13 2.10
N PHE A 190 2.24 -34.50 1.63
CA PHE A 190 2.32 -33.25 0.83
C PHE A 190 2.74 -32.08 1.68
N TYR A 191 2.30 -31.99 2.92
CA TYR A 191 2.76 -30.98 3.86
C TYR A 191 4.28 -31.10 4.14
N VAL A 192 4.78 -32.31 4.39
CA VAL A 192 6.22 -32.55 4.62
C VAL A 192 7.04 -32.17 3.39
N ARG A 193 6.55 -32.43 2.17
CA ARG A 193 7.19 -31.93 0.93
C ARG A 193 7.28 -30.40 0.90
N LEU A 194 6.21 -29.67 1.27
CA LEU A 194 6.21 -28.21 1.35
C LEU A 194 7.21 -27.70 2.39
N LYS A 195 7.28 -28.34 3.56
CA LYS A 195 8.21 -28.00 4.64
C LYS A 195 9.67 -28.17 4.20
N ARG A 196 10.01 -29.31 3.57
CA ARG A 196 11.38 -29.62 3.11
C ARG A 196 11.88 -28.69 2.01
N ALA A 197 10.99 -28.12 1.21
CA ALA A 197 11.34 -27.15 0.16
C ALA A 197 11.70 -25.76 0.69
N GLY A 198 11.71 -25.52 2.02
CA GLY A 198 12.07 -24.24 2.65
C GLY A 198 11.11 -23.08 2.36
N LYS A 199 10.00 -23.33 1.67
CA LYS A 199 9.04 -22.27 1.30
C LYS A 199 8.33 -21.64 2.50
N LEU A 200 8.22 -22.38 3.61
CA LEU A 200 7.63 -21.91 4.87
C LEU A 200 8.62 -21.08 5.73
N ASP A 201 9.93 -21.13 5.45
CA ASP A 201 10.96 -20.46 6.26
C ASP A 201 11.12 -18.98 5.92
N ILE A 202 10.88 -18.60 4.66
CA ILE A 202 11.14 -17.25 4.16
C ILE A 202 10.19 -16.21 4.76
N HIS A 203 8.97 -16.60 5.12
CA HIS A 203 7.96 -15.68 5.65
C HIS A 203 7.96 -15.56 7.20
N VAL A 204 8.57 -16.52 7.88
CA VAL A 204 8.57 -16.62 9.35
C VAL A 204 9.74 -15.87 9.99
N ALA A 205 10.86 -15.68 9.27
CA ALA A 205 12.04 -14.98 9.80
C ALA A 205 11.78 -13.50 10.17
N HIS A 206 10.72 -12.88 9.66
CA HIS A 206 10.36 -11.49 9.98
C HIS A 206 9.40 -11.34 11.16
N GLU A 207 8.82 -12.41 11.69
CA GLU A 207 7.86 -12.38 12.80
C GLU A 207 8.50 -12.45 14.19
N HIS A 208 9.78 -12.85 14.28
CA HIS A 208 10.46 -13.03 15.57
C HIS A 208 10.77 -11.73 16.35
N GLN A 209 10.69 -10.55 15.71
CA GLN A 209 10.98 -9.28 16.40
C GLN A 209 9.79 -8.69 17.19
N HIS A 210 8.60 -9.27 17.14
CA HIS A 210 7.39 -8.76 17.83
C HIS A 210 6.71 -9.76 18.77
N ARG A 211 7.39 -10.87 19.13
CA ARG A 211 6.80 -11.92 19.99
C ARG A 211 7.03 -11.77 21.50
N GLU A 212 7.51 -10.66 21.97
CA GLU A 212 7.55 -10.40 23.42
C GLU A 212 6.15 -9.93 23.88
N HIS A 213 5.54 -10.77 24.75
CA HIS A 213 4.29 -10.57 25.50
C HIS A 213 2.97 -10.76 24.75
N ALA A 214 2.41 -11.97 24.77
CA ALA A 214 0.95 -12.10 24.86
C ALA A 214 0.50 -13.53 25.18
N THR A 215 0.26 -13.81 26.42
CA THR A 215 -0.79 -14.75 26.86
C THR A 215 -2.12 -14.06 26.60
N GLN A 216 -2.72 -14.26 25.44
CA GLN A 216 -3.98 -13.59 25.11
C GLN A 216 -5.17 -14.37 25.66
N SER A 217 -5.92 -13.73 26.54
CA SER A 217 -7.21 -14.21 27.07
C SER A 217 -8.32 -14.05 26.01
N LEU A 218 -9.47 -14.74 26.19
CA LEU A 218 -10.68 -14.54 25.37
C LEU A 218 -11.05 -13.05 25.21
N THR A 219 -10.79 -12.24 26.24
CA THR A 219 -10.98 -10.79 26.23
C THR A 219 -10.12 -10.07 25.20
N GLU A 220 -8.93 -10.56 24.88
CA GLU A 220 -8.05 -9.97 23.86
C GLU A 220 -8.44 -10.39 22.44
N LEU A 221 -8.96 -11.60 22.23
CA LEU A 221 -9.58 -11.98 20.95
C LEU A 221 -10.78 -11.09 20.66
N VAL A 222 -11.64 -10.86 21.64
CA VAL A 222 -12.77 -9.94 21.53
C VAL A 222 -12.28 -8.51 21.33
N LYS A 223 -11.25 -8.07 22.06
CA LYS A 223 -10.64 -6.75 21.88
C LYS A 223 -9.99 -6.58 20.51
N SER A 224 -9.35 -7.61 19.95
CA SER A 224 -8.80 -7.58 18.60
C SER A 224 -9.89 -7.62 17.52
N PHE A 225 -11.01 -8.27 17.77
CA PHE A 225 -12.20 -8.24 16.92
C PHE A 225 -12.77 -6.83 16.81
N PHE A 226 -13.03 -6.15 17.93
CA PHE A 226 -13.51 -4.77 17.95
C PHE A 226 -12.42 -3.75 17.60
N GLY A 227 -11.15 -4.08 17.78
CA GLY A 227 -10.00 -3.21 17.48
C GLY A 227 -9.61 -3.16 15.99
N ASN A 228 -10.04 -4.14 15.18
CA ASN A 228 -9.78 -4.14 13.74
C ASN A 228 -11.09 -4.18 12.94
N ARG A 229 -11.48 -3.01 12.43
CA ARG A 229 -12.75 -2.82 11.72
C ARG A 229 -12.88 -3.73 10.50
N MET A 230 -11.79 -4.03 9.78
CA MET A 230 -11.81 -4.95 8.64
C MET A 230 -12.19 -6.38 9.07
N ILE A 231 -11.57 -6.90 10.14
CA ILE A 231 -11.88 -8.23 10.66
C ILE A 231 -13.33 -8.29 11.14
N ALA A 232 -13.80 -7.26 11.83
CA ALA A 232 -15.19 -7.19 12.31
C ALA A 232 -16.21 -7.18 11.16
N MET A 233 -15.94 -6.41 10.08
CA MET A 233 -16.82 -6.35 8.92
C MET A 233 -16.86 -7.68 8.15
N VAL A 234 -15.69 -8.31 7.96
CA VAL A 234 -15.62 -9.62 7.30
C VAL A 234 -16.29 -10.72 8.14
N ALA A 235 -16.15 -10.68 9.46
CA ALA A 235 -16.83 -11.58 10.38
C ALA A 235 -18.36 -11.41 10.34
N GLY A 236 -18.84 -10.17 10.29
CA GLY A 236 -20.28 -9.88 10.14
C GLY A 236 -20.83 -10.39 8.80
N LEU A 237 -20.07 -10.23 7.72
CA LEU A 237 -20.43 -10.81 6.43
C LEU A 237 -20.49 -12.33 6.49
N SER A 238 -19.49 -13.00 7.10
CA SER A 238 -19.50 -14.47 7.28
C SER A 238 -20.69 -14.95 8.09
N PHE A 239 -21.03 -14.23 9.16
CA PHE A 239 -22.20 -14.54 9.99
C PHE A 239 -23.47 -14.61 9.14
N VAL A 240 -23.77 -13.57 8.37
CA VAL A 240 -24.98 -13.52 7.53
C VAL A 240 -24.97 -14.63 6.49
N VAL A 241 -23.81 -14.87 5.86
CA VAL A 241 -23.65 -15.95 4.86
C VAL A 241 -23.97 -17.31 5.47
N VAL A 242 -23.38 -17.63 6.63
CA VAL A 242 -23.58 -18.94 7.30
C VAL A 242 -25.03 -19.13 7.71
N VAL A 243 -25.68 -18.08 8.24
CA VAL A 243 -27.10 -18.12 8.60
C VAL A 243 -27.96 -18.45 7.37
N CYS A 244 -27.79 -17.73 6.26
CA CYS A 244 -28.54 -17.96 5.03
C CYS A 244 -28.35 -19.39 4.50
N VAL A 245 -27.08 -19.85 4.41
CA VAL A 245 -26.74 -21.18 3.90
C VAL A 245 -27.36 -22.27 4.76
N THR A 246 -27.30 -22.12 6.10
CA THR A 246 -27.84 -23.11 7.02
C THR A 246 -29.37 -23.18 6.96
N ILE A 247 -30.06 -22.04 6.83
CA ILE A 247 -31.53 -22.01 6.66
C ILE A 247 -31.92 -22.68 5.33
N ILE A 248 -31.26 -22.37 4.23
CA ILE A 248 -31.54 -22.98 2.91
C ILE A 248 -31.37 -24.50 2.96
N SER A 249 -30.22 -24.96 3.55
CA SER A 249 -29.94 -26.39 3.67
C SER A 249 -30.95 -27.09 4.57
N PHE A 250 -31.32 -26.50 5.70
CA PHE A 250 -32.32 -27.04 6.60
C PHE A 250 -33.72 -27.15 5.94
N SER A 251 -34.14 -26.09 5.23
CA SER A 251 -35.44 -26.08 4.52
C SER A 251 -35.51 -27.19 3.48
N PHE A 252 -34.42 -27.42 2.77
CA PHE A 252 -34.32 -28.52 1.82
C PHE A 252 -34.41 -29.89 2.49
N TYR A 253 -33.65 -30.14 3.57
CA TYR A 253 -33.67 -31.42 4.28
C TYR A 253 -35.02 -31.73 4.93
N ALA A 254 -35.63 -30.74 5.56
CA ALA A 254 -36.90 -30.91 6.28
C ALA A 254 -38.04 -31.32 5.31
N GLU A 255 -38.03 -30.74 4.13
CA GLU A 255 -39.14 -30.99 3.18
C GLU A 255 -38.94 -32.27 2.38
N ILE A 256 -37.71 -32.61 1.96
CA ILE A 256 -37.46 -33.89 1.30
C ILE A 256 -37.85 -35.10 2.14
N LYS A 257 -37.68 -35.00 3.45
CA LYS A 257 -38.06 -36.08 4.33
C LYS A 257 -39.58 -36.32 4.33
N ASN A 258 -40.39 -35.28 4.22
CA ASN A 258 -41.85 -35.39 4.15
C ASN A 258 -42.30 -36.12 2.87
N GLU A 259 -41.51 -36.09 1.78
CA GLU A 259 -41.80 -36.78 0.53
C GLU A 259 -41.16 -38.20 0.43
N ALA A 260 -40.08 -38.46 1.15
CA ALA A 260 -39.38 -39.75 1.10
C ALA A 260 -40.13 -40.84 1.85
N ARG A 261 -40.37 -41.97 1.20
CA ARG A 261 -41.09 -43.12 1.79
C ARG A 261 -40.22 -43.92 2.75
N ASN A 262 -38.94 -43.95 2.59
CA ASN A 262 -37.99 -44.71 3.42
C ASN A 262 -36.72 -43.90 3.69
N ASN A 263 -36.06 -44.13 4.85
CA ASN A 263 -34.83 -43.44 5.23
C ASN A 263 -33.61 -43.79 4.34
N GLU A 264 -33.56 -44.99 3.77
CA GLU A 264 -32.47 -45.41 2.84
C GLU A 264 -32.59 -44.70 1.50
N ASP A 265 -33.82 -44.49 0.99
CA ASP A 265 -34.07 -43.74 -0.22
C ASP A 265 -33.70 -42.25 -0.04
N LEU A 266 -33.99 -41.69 1.13
CA LEU A 266 -33.65 -40.32 1.50
C LEU A 266 -32.13 -40.12 1.52
N ALA A 267 -31.38 -41.01 2.16
CA ALA A 267 -29.92 -40.90 2.23
C ALA A 267 -29.24 -41.01 0.85
N SER A 268 -29.77 -41.96 0.01
CA SER A 268 -29.28 -42.15 -1.35
C SER A 268 -29.61 -40.95 -2.24
N PHE A 269 -30.81 -40.39 -2.12
CA PHE A 269 -31.20 -39.19 -2.86
C PHE A 269 -30.35 -37.98 -2.49
N ILE A 270 -30.14 -37.71 -1.20
CA ILE A 270 -29.31 -36.63 -0.72
C ILE A 270 -27.84 -36.79 -1.21
N ALA A 271 -27.31 -38.01 -1.12
CA ALA A 271 -25.96 -38.30 -1.61
C ALA A 271 -25.80 -38.00 -3.11
N MET A 272 -26.77 -38.47 -3.94
CA MET A 272 -26.75 -38.25 -5.39
C MET A 272 -26.96 -36.79 -5.75
N PHE A 273 -27.84 -36.11 -5.01
CA PHE A 273 -28.09 -34.68 -5.16
C PHE A 273 -26.85 -33.83 -4.91
N TYR A 274 -26.12 -34.08 -3.82
CA TYR A 274 -24.86 -33.39 -3.54
C TYR A 274 -23.75 -33.78 -4.48
N ALA A 275 -23.67 -35.03 -4.92
CA ALA A 275 -22.71 -35.47 -5.94
C ALA A 275 -22.88 -34.70 -7.25
N GLY A 276 -24.17 -34.55 -7.73
CA GLY A 276 -24.48 -33.72 -8.90
C GLY A 276 -24.02 -32.26 -8.74
N GLY A 277 -24.33 -31.67 -7.58
CA GLY A 277 -23.85 -30.32 -7.24
C GLY A 277 -22.30 -30.20 -7.23
N ARG A 278 -21.59 -31.22 -6.79
CA ARG A 278 -20.11 -31.23 -6.81
C ARG A 278 -19.52 -31.26 -8.21
N VAL A 279 -20.13 -31.99 -9.16
CA VAL A 279 -19.71 -31.95 -10.56
C VAL A 279 -19.80 -30.54 -11.13
N LEU A 280 -20.92 -29.86 -10.88
CA LEU A 280 -21.12 -28.48 -11.30
C LEU A 280 -20.13 -27.52 -10.62
N ALA A 281 -19.88 -27.74 -9.32
CA ALA A 281 -18.92 -26.94 -8.54
C ALA A 281 -17.49 -27.05 -9.07
N ILE A 282 -17.03 -28.24 -9.47
CA ILE A 282 -15.71 -28.46 -10.10
C ILE A 282 -15.60 -27.61 -11.35
N PHE A 283 -16.59 -27.65 -12.21
CA PHE A 283 -16.58 -26.95 -13.49
C PHE A 283 -16.50 -25.42 -13.27
N ILE A 284 -17.35 -24.88 -12.40
CA ILE A 284 -17.38 -23.45 -12.09
C ILE A 284 -16.08 -23.01 -11.43
N ARG A 285 -15.57 -23.77 -10.47
CA ARG A 285 -14.37 -23.40 -9.71
C ARG A 285 -13.10 -23.41 -10.54
N LEU A 286 -12.91 -24.40 -11.37
CA LEU A 286 -11.70 -24.54 -12.19
C LEU A 286 -11.64 -23.51 -13.32
N ILE A 287 -12.76 -23.20 -13.95
CA ILE A 287 -12.81 -22.39 -15.18
C ILE A 287 -13.18 -20.94 -14.90
N PHE A 288 -14.17 -20.72 -14.05
CA PHE A 288 -14.80 -19.41 -13.93
C PHE A 288 -14.38 -18.60 -12.71
N THR A 289 -14.04 -19.21 -11.57
CA THR A 289 -13.76 -18.46 -10.33
C THR A 289 -12.66 -17.43 -10.49
N GLY A 290 -11.51 -17.82 -11.02
CA GLY A 290 -10.39 -16.90 -11.23
C GLY A 290 -10.69 -15.81 -12.27
N ARG A 291 -11.48 -16.14 -13.31
CA ARG A 291 -11.89 -15.18 -14.35
C ARG A 291 -12.93 -14.19 -13.81
N ILE A 292 -13.94 -14.67 -13.09
CA ILE A 292 -14.98 -13.83 -12.47
C ILE A 292 -14.32 -12.84 -11.52
N THR A 293 -13.42 -13.31 -10.67
CA THR A 293 -12.72 -12.45 -9.71
C THR A 293 -11.81 -11.43 -10.37
N SER A 294 -11.17 -11.78 -11.50
CA SER A 294 -10.32 -10.84 -12.25
C SER A 294 -11.11 -9.81 -13.04
N ILE A 295 -12.31 -10.17 -13.54
CA ILE A 295 -13.16 -9.27 -14.35
C ILE A 295 -14.00 -8.35 -13.45
N LEU A 296 -14.67 -8.91 -12.46
CA LEU A 296 -15.62 -8.19 -11.60
C LEU A 296 -14.95 -7.56 -10.37
N GLY A 297 -13.69 -7.95 -10.07
CA GLY A 297 -13.02 -7.57 -8.84
C GLY A 297 -13.61 -8.27 -7.61
N THR A 298 -13.13 -7.91 -6.42
CA THR A 298 -13.55 -8.55 -5.15
C THR A 298 -15.02 -8.28 -4.83
N LYS A 299 -15.46 -7.02 -4.94
CA LYS A 299 -16.85 -6.60 -4.68
C LYS A 299 -17.85 -7.28 -5.62
N GLY A 300 -17.59 -7.22 -6.92
CA GLY A 300 -18.49 -7.81 -7.92
C GLY A 300 -18.63 -9.32 -7.73
N SER A 301 -17.53 -10.01 -7.42
CA SER A 301 -17.54 -11.46 -7.15
C SER A 301 -18.38 -11.84 -5.92
N LEU A 302 -18.35 -11.03 -4.86
CA LEU A 302 -19.18 -11.25 -3.68
C LEU A 302 -20.68 -11.03 -3.95
N LEU A 303 -21.05 -10.12 -4.87
CA LEU A 303 -22.43 -9.82 -5.22
C LEU A 303 -23.09 -10.91 -6.07
N VAL A 304 -22.33 -11.74 -6.79
CA VAL A 304 -22.88 -12.81 -7.64
C VAL A 304 -23.80 -13.75 -6.87
N SER A 305 -23.37 -14.20 -5.69
CA SER A 305 -24.14 -15.17 -4.89
C SER A 305 -25.48 -14.63 -4.41
N PRO A 306 -25.55 -13.49 -3.69
CA PRO A 306 -26.85 -12.97 -3.25
C PRO A 306 -27.74 -12.58 -4.44
N ALA A 307 -27.20 -12.11 -5.58
CA ALA A 307 -27.99 -11.77 -6.77
C ALA A 307 -28.70 -13.00 -7.34
N ILE A 308 -28.01 -14.14 -7.47
CA ILE A 308 -28.60 -15.39 -7.94
C ILE A 308 -29.63 -15.90 -6.93
N LEU A 309 -29.33 -15.87 -5.62
CA LEU A 309 -30.27 -16.31 -4.57
C LEU A 309 -31.51 -15.44 -4.51
N PHE A 310 -31.40 -14.13 -4.72
CA PHE A 310 -32.57 -13.25 -4.87
C PHE A 310 -33.49 -13.67 -6.03
N SER A 311 -32.90 -14.05 -7.16
CA SER A 311 -33.68 -14.49 -8.33
C SER A 311 -34.51 -15.73 -8.00
N PHE A 312 -33.90 -16.74 -7.34
CA PHE A 312 -34.60 -17.92 -6.87
C PHE A 312 -35.68 -17.58 -5.84
N LEU A 313 -35.37 -16.71 -4.90
CA LEU A 313 -36.28 -16.36 -3.82
C LEU A 313 -37.51 -15.60 -4.32
N ILE A 314 -37.35 -14.70 -5.29
CA ILE A 314 -38.45 -13.99 -5.95
C ILE A 314 -39.36 -15.00 -6.64
N VAL A 315 -38.79 -15.97 -7.36
CA VAL A 315 -39.59 -17.04 -8.00
C VAL A 315 -40.34 -17.84 -6.95
N ILE A 316 -39.73 -18.25 -5.83
CA ILE A 316 -40.35 -19.01 -4.76
C ILE A 316 -41.50 -18.23 -4.10
N ILE A 317 -41.31 -16.93 -3.83
CA ILE A 317 -42.34 -16.06 -3.21
C ILE A 317 -43.53 -15.81 -4.16
N LEU A 318 -43.24 -15.64 -5.47
CA LEU A 318 -44.28 -15.38 -6.47
C LEU A 318 -45.00 -16.67 -6.93
N PHE A 319 -44.38 -17.84 -6.81
CA PHE A 319 -44.90 -19.11 -7.30
C PHE A 319 -46.31 -19.45 -6.81
N PRO A 320 -46.68 -19.26 -5.52
CA PRO A 320 -48.03 -19.53 -5.00
C PRO A 320 -49.14 -18.70 -5.67
N LEU A 321 -48.77 -17.56 -6.31
CA LEU A 321 -49.72 -16.72 -7.08
C LEU A 321 -50.14 -17.37 -8.43
N PHE A 322 -49.29 -18.26 -8.98
CA PHE A 322 -49.50 -18.87 -10.28
C PHE A 322 -49.84 -20.37 -10.22
N SER A 323 -49.53 -21.06 -9.12
CA SER A 323 -49.74 -22.49 -9.00
C SER A 323 -50.04 -22.90 -7.55
N HIS A 324 -51.03 -23.76 -7.36
CA HIS A 324 -51.36 -24.32 -6.04
C HIS A 324 -50.60 -25.63 -5.74
N GLN A 325 -49.64 -26.04 -6.56
CA GLN A 325 -48.85 -27.25 -6.35
C GLN A 325 -47.66 -26.98 -5.44
N HIS A 326 -47.76 -27.38 -4.16
CA HIS A 326 -46.69 -27.26 -3.17
C HIS A 326 -45.43 -28.04 -3.56
N THR A 327 -45.53 -29.16 -4.25
CA THR A 327 -44.42 -30.01 -4.66
C THR A 327 -43.35 -29.27 -5.52
N SER A 328 -43.77 -28.30 -6.33
CA SER A 328 -42.82 -27.52 -7.16
C SER A 328 -41.96 -26.58 -6.37
N ILE A 329 -42.40 -26.08 -5.23
CA ILE A 329 -41.63 -25.21 -4.32
C ILE A 329 -40.44 -25.98 -3.73
N ILE A 330 -40.62 -27.24 -3.43
CA ILE A 330 -39.58 -28.13 -2.89
C ILE A 330 -38.42 -28.28 -3.85
N TYR A 331 -38.71 -28.51 -5.14
CA TYR A 331 -37.68 -28.59 -6.16
C TYR A 331 -36.92 -27.28 -6.32
N LEU A 332 -37.57 -26.12 -6.21
CA LEU A 332 -36.93 -24.81 -6.25
C LEU A 332 -35.99 -24.60 -5.06
N PHE A 333 -36.38 -24.99 -3.85
CA PHE A 333 -35.51 -24.98 -2.67
C PHE A 333 -34.33 -25.94 -2.84
N GLY A 334 -34.55 -27.10 -3.43
CA GLY A 334 -33.49 -28.05 -3.76
C GLY A 334 -32.46 -27.48 -4.70
N ILE A 335 -32.90 -26.90 -5.83
CA ILE A 335 -32.01 -26.24 -6.77
C ILE A 335 -31.27 -25.08 -6.09
N MET A 336 -31.99 -24.28 -5.30
CA MET A 336 -31.37 -23.18 -4.55
C MET A 336 -30.30 -23.67 -3.55
N ALA A 337 -30.50 -24.82 -2.90
CA ALA A 337 -29.52 -25.43 -1.99
C ALA A 337 -28.25 -25.88 -2.75
N ILE A 338 -28.39 -26.53 -3.92
CA ILE A 338 -27.24 -26.89 -4.78
C ILE A 338 -26.50 -25.63 -5.20
N VAL A 339 -27.20 -24.64 -5.74
CA VAL A 339 -26.59 -23.40 -6.23
C VAL A 339 -25.87 -22.67 -5.12
N THR A 340 -26.46 -22.62 -3.93
CA THR A 340 -25.86 -22.01 -2.74
C THR A 340 -24.55 -22.70 -2.37
N GLU A 341 -24.53 -24.02 -2.30
CA GLU A 341 -23.35 -24.80 -1.94
C GLU A 341 -22.25 -24.66 -3.02
N VAL A 342 -22.63 -24.67 -4.31
CA VAL A 342 -21.72 -24.46 -5.43
C VAL A 342 -21.10 -23.06 -5.39
N LEU A 343 -21.90 -22.01 -5.21
CA LEU A 343 -21.41 -20.64 -5.15
C LEU A 343 -20.56 -20.38 -3.93
N LYS A 344 -20.96 -20.92 -2.77
CA LYS A 344 -20.21 -20.81 -1.53
C LYS A 344 -18.80 -21.39 -1.71
N THR A 345 -18.70 -22.63 -2.14
CA THR A 345 -17.42 -23.36 -2.23
C THR A 345 -16.58 -22.89 -3.41
N SER A 346 -17.20 -22.52 -4.54
CA SER A 346 -16.47 -22.17 -5.76
C SER A 346 -16.10 -20.71 -5.85
N LEU A 347 -16.89 -19.79 -5.29
CA LEU A 347 -16.69 -18.35 -5.48
C LEU A 347 -16.48 -17.62 -4.14
N GLN A 348 -17.37 -17.83 -3.15
CA GLN A 348 -17.34 -17.03 -1.92
C GLN A 348 -16.14 -17.33 -1.03
N ASP A 349 -15.86 -18.60 -0.72
CA ASP A 349 -14.75 -18.95 0.17
C ASP A 349 -13.39 -18.48 -0.34
N PRO A 350 -13.03 -18.63 -1.64
CA PRO A 350 -11.79 -18.08 -2.18
C PRO A 350 -11.72 -16.56 -2.13
N VAL A 351 -12.82 -15.86 -2.47
CA VAL A 351 -12.87 -14.39 -2.45
C VAL A 351 -12.80 -13.87 -1.01
N PHE A 352 -13.47 -14.52 -0.09
CA PHE A 352 -13.48 -14.18 1.33
C PHE A 352 -12.07 -14.23 1.94
N LEU A 353 -11.29 -15.25 1.60
CA LEU A 353 -9.90 -15.35 2.02
C LEU A 353 -9.02 -14.26 1.41
N SER A 354 -9.30 -13.83 0.19
CA SER A 354 -8.58 -12.74 -0.46
C SER A 354 -8.81 -11.39 0.22
N LEU A 355 -9.96 -11.17 0.88
CA LEU A 355 -10.24 -9.95 1.65
C LEU A 355 -9.29 -9.75 2.84
N MET A 356 -8.74 -10.83 3.40
CA MET A 356 -7.80 -10.76 4.53
C MET A 356 -6.36 -10.44 4.11
N GLN A 357 -6.04 -10.50 2.80
CA GLN A 357 -4.67 -10.33 2.31
C GLN A 357 -4.02 -8.96 2.57
N PRO A 358 -4.75 -7.81 2.63
CA PRO A 358 -4.15 -6.52 2.98
C PRO A 358 -3.65 -6.44 4.43
N LEU A 359 -4.10 -7.35 5.30
CA LEU A 359 -3.65 -7.40 6.70
C LEU A 359 -2.22 -7.97 6.80
N SER A 360 -1.49 -7.62 7.87
CA SER A 360 -0.21 -8.25 8.17
C SER A 360 -0.39 -9.75 8.41
N SER A 361 0.66 -10.55 8.20
CA SER A 361 0.62 -12.01 8.32
C SER A 361 0.00 -12.49 9.65
N GLY A 362 0.40 -11.91 10.77
CA GLY A 362 -0.15 -12.25 12.09
C GLY A 362 -1.63 -11.86 12.25
N LEU A 363 -2.05 -10.68 11.75
CA LEU A 363 -3.46 -10.27 11.79
C LEU A 363 -4.33 -11.07 10.81
N ARG A 364 -3.77 -11.52 9.68
CA ARG A 364 -4.44 -12.33 8.68
C ARG A 364 -4.84 -13.69 9.24
N LEU A 365 -3.88 -14.35 9.91
CA LEU A 365 -4.11 -15.65 10.55
C LEU A 365 -5.12 -15.51 11.70
N LYS A 366 -4.93 -14.51 12.59
CA LYS A 366 -5.91 -14.20 13.66
C LYS A 366 -7.32 -13.90 13.11
N GLY A 367 -7.40 -13.09 12.04
CA GLY A 367 -8.68 -12.78 11.41
C GLY A 367 -9.39 -14.03 10.87
N HIS A 368 -8.65 -14.93 10.23
CA HIS A 368 -9.20 -16.18 9.74
C HIS A 368 -9.71 -17.06 10.88
N THR A 369 -8.95 -17.20 11.98
CA THR A 369 -9.35 -17.96 13.17
C THR A 369 -10.57 -17.34 13.85
N ILE A 370 -10.65 -16.01 13.96
CA ILE A 370 -11.83 -15.32 14.52
C ILE A 370 -13.08 -15.60 13.67
N VAL A 371 -12.97 -15.45 12.35
CA VAL A 371 -14.12 -15.64 11.46
C VAL A 371 -14.59 -17.09 11.48
N LYS A 372 -13.69 -18.04 11.21
CA LYS A 372 -14.05 -19.47 11.10
C LYS A 372 -14.20 -20.17 12.44
N GLY A 373 -13.43 -19.79 13.46
CA GLY A 373 -13.42 -20.44 14.76
C GLY A 373 -14.38 -19.83 15.79
N VAL A 374 -14.83 -18.57 15.58
CA VAL A 374 -15.74 -17.90 16.53
C VAL A 374 -17.04 -17.49 15.86
N MET A 375 -16.98 -16.79 14.72
CA MET A 375 -18.18 -16.20 14.12
C MET A 375 -19.04 -17.22 13.39
N ASP A 376 -18.44 -18.14 12.62
CA ASP A 376 -19.19 -19.21 11.94
C ASP A 376 -19.90 -20.13 12.96
N PRO A 377 -19.26 -20.60 14.06
CA PRO A 377 -19.95 -21.29 15.15
C PRO A 377 -21.09 -20.50 15.78
N PHE A 378 -20.89 -19.20 16.02
CA PHE A 378 -21.92 -18.34 16.57
C PHE A 378 -23.13 -18.21 15.63
N ALA A 379 -22.87 -18.09 14.31
CA ALA A 379 -23.90 -18.07 13.28
C ALA A 379 -24.69 -19.42 13.26
N LEU A 380 -23.98 -20.53 13.39
CA LEU A 380 -24.60 -21.86 13.45
C LEU A 380 -25.46 -22.02 14.70
N ALA A 381 -25.00 -21.57 15.89
CA ALA A 381 -25.76 -21.54 17.11
C ALA A 381 -27.01 -20.69 16.99
N PHE A 382 -26.84 -19.47 16.46
CA PHE A 382 -27.99 -18.56 16.25
C PHE A 382 -29.04 -19.17 15.33
N THR A 383 -28.63 -19.76 14.21
CA THR A 383 -29.55 -20.42 13.28
C THR A 383 -30.21 -21.64 13.91
N GLY A 384 -29.43 -22.47 14.63
CA GLY A 384 -29.97 -23.64 15.36
C GLY A 384 -31.01 -23.23 16.40
N PHE A 385 -30.74 -22.19 17.20
CA PHE A 385 -31.69 -21.66 18.18
C PHE A 385 -32.94 -21.08 17.50
N MET A 386 -32.80 -20.33 16.45
CA MET A 386 -33.88 -19.73 15.67
C MET A 386 -34.79 -20.83 15.08
N LEU A 387 -34.21 -21.81 14.41
CA LEU A 387 -34.98 -22.93 13.83
C LEU A 387 -35.61 -23.77 14.89
N PHE A 388 -34.94 -24.07 15.99
CA PHE A 388 -35.52 -24.79 17.13
C PHE A 388 -36.73 -24.05 17.73
N SER A 389 -36.61 -22.74 17.89
CA SER A 389 -37.69 -21.90 18.39
C SER A 389 -38.90 -21.89 17.44
N LEU A 390 -38.62 -21.70 16.13
CA LEU A 390 -39.70 -21.76 15.13
C LEU A 390 -40.44 -23.09 15.12
N LEU A 391 -39.71 -24.21 15.14
CA LEU A 391 -40.30 -25.54 15.19
C LEU A 391 -41.17 -25.75 16.46
N LYS A 392 -40.69 -25.24 17.61
CA LYS A 392 -41.42 -25.35 18.89
C LYS A 392 -42.73 -24.54 18.90
N PHE A 393 -42.75 -23.37 18.25
CA PHE A 393 -43.91 -22.48 18.22
C PHE A 393 -44.89 -22.83 17.10
N SER A 394 -44.41 -23.22 15.92
CA SER A 394 -45.25 -23.45 14.72
C SER A 394 -45.67 -24.92 14.54
N GLY A 395 -44.94 -25.85 15.16
CA GLY A 395 -45.15 -27.29 14.99
C GLY A 395 -44.83 -27.85 13.60
N LYS A 396 -44.64 -26.99 12.61
CA LYS A 396 -44.32 -27.32 11.22
C LYS A 396 -43.34 -26.31 10.64
N VAL A 397 -42.58 -26.72 9.64
CA VAL A 397 -41.70 -25.82 8.85
C VAL A 397 -42.54 -25.07 7.82
N ASP A 398 -42.69 -23.76 7.99
CA ASP A 398 -43.36 -22.91 6.98
C ASP A 398 -42.29 -22.34 6.02
N LEU A 399 -42.29 -22.89 4.81
CA LEU A 399 -41.34 -22.49 3.76
C LEU A 399 -41.50 -21.02 3.31
N LEU A 400 -42.75 -20.51 3.34
CA LEU A 400 -42.99 -19.11 2.99
C LEU A 400 -42.45 -18.16 4.06
N LEU A 401 -42.67 -18.47 5.33
CA LEU A 401 -42.11 -17.70 6.44
C LEU A 401 -40.56 -17.67 6.36
N LEU A 402 -39.93 -18.82 6.10
CA LEU A 402 -38.48 -18.92 5.91
C LEU A 402 -38.03 -18.15 4.67
N SER A 403 -38.83 -18.07 3.61
CA SER A 403 -38.52 -17.29 2.40
C SER A 403 -38.49 -15.78 2.69
N TYR A 404 -39.45 -15.23 3.44
CA TYR A 404 -39.45 -13.83 3.85
C TYR A 404 -38.28 -13.49 4.77
N LEU A 405 -37.94 -14.39 5.69
CA LEU A 405 -36.77 -14.25 6.54
C LEU A 405 -35.46 -14.22 5.72
N LEU A 406 -35.34 -15.17 4.78
CA LEU A 406 -34.19 -15.22 3.86
C LEU A 406 -34.07 -13.97 3.00
N PHE A 407 -35.20 -13.42 2.53
CA PHE A 407 -35.22 -12.18 1.76
C PHE A 407 -34.59 -11.03 2.56
N THR A 408 -34.99 -10.86 3.81
CA THR A 408 -34.45 -9.84 4.69
C THR A 408 -32.94 -10.04 4.93
N LEU A 409 -32.53 -11.29 5.17
CA LEU A 409 -31.12 -11.63 5.37
C LEU A 409 -30.27 -11.41 4.12
N LEU A 410 -30.81 -11.67 2.91
CA LEU A 410 -30.10 -11.38 1.65
C LEU A 410 -29.92 -9.87 1.43
N VAL A 411 -30.88 -9.03 1.82
CA VAL A 411 -30.71 -7.56 1.78
C VAL A 411 -29.58 -7.15 2.72
N ILE A 412 -29.55 -7.66 3.94
CA ILE A 412 -28.47 -7.41 4.91
C ILE A 412 -27.12 -7.88 4.32
N TRP A 413 -27.09 -9.04 3.67
CA TRP A 413 -25.89 -9.56 3.03
C TRP A 413 -25.32 -8.59 1.98
N VAL A 414 -26.17 -8.07 1.10
CA VAL A 414 -25.76 -7.08 0.08
C VAL A 414 -25.21 -5.81 0.75
N VAL A 415 -25.88 -5.28 1.77
CA VAL A 415 -25.40 -4.10 2.53
C VAL A 415 -24.02 -4.37 3.13
N MET A 416 -23.84 -5.55 3.75
CA MET A 416 -22.55 -5.93 4.33
C MET A 416 -21.42 -5.99 3.29
N ILE A 417 -21.71 -6.45 2.06
CA ILE A 417 -20.71 -6.44 0.97
C ILE A 417 -20.23 -5.02 0.69
N PHE A 418 -21.11 -4.02 0.60
CA PHE A 418 -20.73 -2.64 0.37
C PHE A 418 -19.89 -2.06 1.52
N LEU A 419 -20.23 -2.40 2.77
CA LEU A 419 -19.46 -1.97 3.95
C LEU A 419 -18.05 -2.60 3.96
N VAL A 420 -17.95 -3.90 3.65
CA VAL A 420 -16.67 -4.62 3.56
C VAL A 420 -15.79 -4.05 2.46
N ASP A 421 -16.34 -3.77 1.28
CA ASP A 421 -15.60 -3.19 0.15
C ASP A 421 -14.97 -1.84 0.52
N LYS A 422 -15.74 -0.95 1.17
CA LYS A 422 -15.25 0.34 1.65
C LYS A 422 -14.09 0.19 2.64
N GLU A 423 -14.20 -0.73 3.58
CA GLU A 423 -13.17 -0.96 4.59
C GLU A 423 -11.96 -1.71 4.02
N TYR A 424 -12.15 -2.58 3.03
CA TYR A 424 -11.08 -3.26 2.29
C TYR A 424 -10.14 -2.25 1.63
N VAL A 425 -10.70 -1.30 0.87
CA VAL A 425 -9.91 -0.25 0.20
C VAL A 425 -9.17 0.60 1.23
N LYS A 426 -9.83 0.99 2.32
CA LYS A 426 -9.21 1.76 3.42
C LYS A 426 -8.06 0.98 4.07
N THR A 427 -8.26 -0.30 4.36
CA THR A 427 -7.25 -1.16 4.97
C THR A 427 -6.05 -1.35 4.04
N LEU A 428 -6.27 -1.50 2.74
CA LEU A 428 -5.22 -1.61 1.72
C LEU A 428 -4.35 -0.34 1.71
N VAL A 429 -4.97 0.83 1.74
CA VAL A 429 -4.28 2.13 1.82
C VAL A 429 -3.52 2.27 3.15
N THR A 430 -4.14 1.91 4.27
CA THR A 430 -3.53 2.00 5.61
C THR A 430 -2.38 1.01 5.80
N ALA A 431 -2.42 -0.16 5.17
CA ALA A 431 -1.32 -1.13 5.20
C ALA A 431 -0.02 -0.54 4.63
N LEU A 432 -0.12 0.40 3.69
CA LEU A 432 1.03 1.16 3.18
C LEU A 432 1.43 2.34 4.10
N GLN A 433 0.46 2.96 4.79
CA GLN A 433 0.72 4.11 5.68
C GLN A 433 1.47 3.75 6.96
N ARG A 434 1.18 2.61 7.59
CA ARG A 434 1.78 2.21 8.89
C ARG A 434 3.31 2.15 8.90
N ARG A 435 3.97 2.27 7.76
CA ARG A 435 5.44 2.30 7.65
C ARG A 435 6.03 3.71 7.51
N TYR A 436 5.19 4.77 7.45
CA TYR A 436 5.62 6.16 7.21
C TYR A 436 5.04 7.19 8.18
N SER A 437 4.41 6.77 9.28
CA SER A 437 3.80 7.72 10.22
C SER A 437 4.83 8.39 11.11
N VAL A 438 5.33 9.55 10.65
CA VAL A 438 5.78 10.63 11.52
C VAL A 438 5.01 11.88 11.08
N GLY A 439 4.07 12.34 11.87
CA GLY A 439 3.33 13.57 11.64
C GLY A 439 1.85 13.51 12.04
N GLN A 440 1.54 13.39 13.32
CA GLN A 440 0.23 13.78 13.81
C GLN A 440 0.23 15.28 14.09
N GLU A 441 -0.72 16.02 13.52
CA GLU A 441 -1.01 17.41 13.91
C GLU A 441 -1.50 17.42 15.37
N ILE A 442 -0.83 18.21 16.21
CA ILE A 442 -1.19 18.42 17.61
C ILE A 442 -2.38 19.37 17.65
N ASN A 443 -3.48 18.94 18.24
CA ASN A 443 -4.64 19.80 18.45
C ASN A 443 -4.40 20.71 19.68
N LEU A 444 -4.32 22.02 19.47
CA LEU A 444 -3.99 23.05 20.49
C LEU A 444 -5.21 23.59 21.23
N GLU A 445 -6.41 23.12 20.95
CA GLU A 445 -7.65 23.59 21.58
C GLU A 445 -7.92 22.93 22.95
N ASP A 446 -7.15 21.92 23.34
CA ASP A 446 -7.32 21.23 24.62
C ASP A 446 -6.50 21.95 25.71
N ASP A 447 -7.14 22.42 26.78
CA ASP A 447 -6.55 23.16 27.90
C ASP A 447 -5.41 22.36 28.60
N LYS A 448 -5.49 21.02 28.63
CA LYS A 448 -4.44 20.19 29.19
C LYS A 448 -3.19 20.17 28.32
N THR A 449 -3.39 20.14 27.01
CA THR A 449 -2.30 20.21 26.03
C THR A 449 -1.61 21.57 26.10
N LYS A 450 -2.38 22.67 26.25
CA LYS A 450 -1.87 24.03 26.39
C LYS A 450 -1.03 24.21 27.66
N ALA A 451 -1.48 23.67 28.82
CA ALA A 451 -0.75 23.72 30.08
C ALA A 451 0.61 22.99 30.01
N VAL A 452 0.64 21.80 29.42
CA VAL A 452 1.89 21.02 29.21
C VAL A 452 2.86 21.76 28.27
N LEU A 453 2.37 22.38 27.21
CA LEU A 453 3.20 23.14 26.28
C LEU A 453 3.78 24.41 26.95
N LEU A 454 3.02 25.05 27.83
CA LEU A 454 3.50 26.19 28.62
C LEU A 454 4.60 25.80 29.62
N GLU A 455 4.41 24.73 30.34
CA GLU A 455 5.43 24.20 31.25
C GLU A 455 6.73 23.88 30.48
N LYS A 456 6.60 23.24 29.32
CA LYS A 456 7.71 22.91 28.42
C LYS A 456 8.34 24.16 27.78
N LEU A 457 7.57 25.21 27.50
CA LEU A 457 8.10 26.49 27.02
C LEU A 457 8.92 27.22 28.09
N SER A 458 8.52 27.14 29.37
CA SER A 458 9.24 27.83 30.47
C SER A 458 10.46 27.07 30.94
N ASN A 459 10.45 25.73 30.96
CA ASN A 459 11.46 24.88 31.62
C ASN A 459 12.06 23.81 30.69
N GLY A 460 11.64 23.77 29.43
CA GLY A 460 12.05 22.76 28.47
C GLY A 460 13.43 22.96 27.89
N GLU A 461 13.93 21.93 27.19
CA GLU A 461 15.18 22.05 26.44
C GLU A 461 15.02 23.03 25.26
N ARG A 462 16.15 23.61 24.81
CA ARG A 462 16.22 24.59 23.72
C ARG A 462 15.37 24.21 22.50
N GLY A 463 15.48 22.97 22.03
CA GLY A 463 14.76 22.51 20.82
C GLY A 463 13.25 22.41 21.01
N GLU A 464 12.82 22.00 22.21
CA GLU A 464 11.40 21.91 22.57
C GLU A 464 10.78 23.32 22.66
N ALA A 465 11.44 24.26 23.36
CA ALA A 465 10.96 25.62 23.53
C ALA A 465 10.83 26.37 22.19
N ILE A 466 11.84 26.28 21.31
CA ILE A 466 11.81 26.87 19.96
C ILE A 466 10.67 26.27 19.12
N TYR A 467 10.48 24.95 19.16
CA TYR A 467 9.39 24.29 18.43
C TYR A 467 8.02 24.78 18.89
N ILE A 468 7.84 24.93 20.20
CA ILE A 468 6.59 25.44 20.79
C ILE A 468 6.34 26.90 20.39
N LEU A 469 7.36 27.77 20.38
CA LEU A 469 7.24 29.13 19.87
C LEU A 469 6.78 29.17 18.42
N HIS A 470 7.34 28.36 17.54
CA HIS A 470 6.91 28.26 16.15
C HIS A 470 5.49 27.73 16.01
N LEU A 471 5.06 26.84 16.89
CA LEU A 471 3.72 26.29 16.89
C LEU A 471 2.69 27.40 17.27
N PHE A 472 3.02 28.22 18.27
CA PHE A 472 2.21 29.35 18.66
C PHE A 472 2.21 30.50 17.61
N ASP A 473 3.32 30.74 16.94
CA ASP A 473 3.40 31.69 15.84
C ASP A 473 2.52 31.30 14.64
N ARG A 474 2.47 30.02 14.27
CA ARG A 474 1.60 29.52 13.19
C ARG A 474 0.12 29.69 13.47
N GLN A 475 -0.28 29.58 14.72
CA GLN A 475 -1.67 29.69 15.17
C GLN A 475 -1.89 30.92 16.04
N TYR A 476 -1.19 32.04 15.71
CA TYR A 476 -1.24 33.28 16.47
C TYR A 476 -2.66 33.86 16.51
N ASN A 477 -3.11 34.21 17.72
CA ASN A 477 -4.24 35.07 18.02
C ASN A 477 -3.88 35.92 19.25
N ASP A 478 -4.67 36.98 19.56
CA ASP A 478 -4.37 37.91 20.65
C ASP A 478 -4.28 37.22 22.01
N GLU A 479 -5.02 36.15 22.24
CA GLU A 479 -4.95 35.34 23.48
C GLU A 479 -3.61 34.63 23.70
N LYS A 480 -2.82 34.43 22.62
CA LYS A 480 -1.51 33.77 22.68
C LYS A 480 -0.34 34.73 22.83
N GLN A 481 -0.61 36.04 22.84
CA GLN A 481 0.43 37.06 23.01
C GLN A 481 1.21 36.88 24.32
N GLU A 482 0.54 36.59 25.44
CA GLU A 482 1.14 36.34 26.74
C GLU A 482 2.13 35.15 26.72
N LEU A 483 1.81 34.15 25.89
CA LEU A 483 2.65 32.95 25.74
C LEU A 483 3.99 33.27 25.05
N ILE A 484 3.96 34.18 24.08
CA ILE A 484 5.17 34.63 23.37
C ILE A 484 6.02 35.48 24.30
N LEU A 485 5.43 36.34 25.13
CA LEU A 485 6.14 37.12 26.12
C LEU A 485 6.91 36.28 27.14
N LYS A 486 6.33 35.13 27.55
CA LYS A 486 7.07 34.16 28.40
C LYS A 486 8.32 33.60 27.72
N GLY A 487 8.33 33.47 26.40
CA GLY A 487 9.52 33.08 25.64
C GLY A 487 10.66 34.10 25.75
N LEU A 488 10.37 35.38 25.95
CA LEU A 488 11.39 36.42 26.21
C LEU A 488 12.01 36.34 27.59
N GLU A 489 11.38 35.67 28.54
CA GLU A 489 11.86 35.46 29.91
C GLU A 489 12.62 34.14 30.08
N HIS A 490 12.74 33.34 29.02
CA HIS A 490 13.39 32.04 29.07
C HIS A 490 14.90 32.18 29.44
N PRO A 491 15.46 31.24 30.23
CA PRO A 491 16.88 31.34 30.65
C PRO A 491 17.87 31.19 29.47
N ILE A 492 17.49 30.56 28.37
CA ILE A 492 18.36 30.31 27.21
C ILE A 492 18.26 31.47 26.19
N ALA A 493 19.40 32.12 25.88
CA ALA A 493 19.47 33.29 24.99
C ALA A 493 18.88 33.01 23.57
N GLU A 494 19.08 31.82 23.01
CA GLU A 494 18.58 31.47 21.69
C GLU A 494 17.05 31.37 21.65
N VAL A 495 16.40 31.01 22.77
CA VAL A 495 14.94 31.01 22.89
C VAL A 495 14.42 32.44 22.94
N LYS A 496 15.10 33.33 23.71
CA LYS A 496 14.79 34.77 23.74
C LYS A 496 14.92 35.39 22.34
N MET A 497 16.00 35.05 21.59
CA MET A 497 16.19 35.56 20.22
C MET A 497 15.07 35.11 19.26
N GLU A 498 14.61 33.86 19.39
CA GLU A 498 13.52 33.39 18.53
C GLU A 498 12.17 34.04 18.93
N ALA A 499 11.94 34.26 20.23
CA ALA A 499 10.79 35.01 20.72
C ALA A 499 10.80 36.47 20.23
N LEU A 500 11.97 37.15 20.21
CA LEU A 500 12.12 38.51 19.64
C LEU A 500 11.74 38.53 18.16
N LYS A 501 12.14 37.56 17.35
CA LYS A 501 11.72 37.48 15.93
C LYS A 501 10.21 37.34 15.76
N VAL A 502 9.56 36.58 16.64
CA VAL A 502 8.10 36.46 16.62
C VAL A 502 7.45 37.82 17.01
N VAL A 503 7.98 38.48 18.03
CA VAL A 503 7.52 39.83 18.47
C VAL A 503 7.64 40.86 17.35
N GLU A 504 8.77 40.89 16.63
CA GLU A 504 8.99 41.73 15.45
C GLU A 504 7.93 41.47 14.36
N ARG A 505 7.76 40.19 14.02
CA ARG A 505 6.85 39.75 12.95
C ARG A 505 5.39 40.08 13.24
N ARG A 506 5.00 39.94 14.52
CA ARG A 506 3.63 40.18 14.98
C ARG A 506 3.41 41.58 15.49
N LYS A 507 4.47 42.42 15.60
CA LYS A 507 4.46 43.78 16.10
C LYS A 507 3.84 43.91 17.50
N ILE A 508 4.26 43.05 18.43
CA ILE A 508 3.73 42.95 19.79
C ILE A 508 4.25 44.12 20.65
N GLN A 509 3.47 45.20 20.79
CA GLN A 509 3.87 46.37 21.54
C GLN A 509 4.07 46.11 23.05
N ALA A 510 3.34 45.16 23.62
CA ALA A 510 3.46 44.78 25.02
C ALA A 510 4.84 44.20 25.39
N ALA A 511 5.68 43.84 24.39
CA ALA A 511 7.04 43.34 24.61
C ALA A 511 8.08 44.41 24.95
N ILE A 512 7.79 45.70 24.69
CA ILE A 512 8.76 46.80 24.84
C ILE A 512 9.43 46.84 26.22
N PRO A 513 8.74 46.77 27.36
CA PRO A 513 9.37 46.80 28.66
C PRO A 513 10.34 45.64 28.90
N VAL A 514 10.00 44.46 28.39
CA VAL A 514 10.85 43.28 28.51
C VAL A 514 12.10 43.39 27.63
N ILE A 515 11.93 43.94 26.41
CA ILE A 515 13.05 44.22 25.48
C ILE A 515 14.04 45.22 26.09
N GLU A 516 13.54 46.30 26.71
CA GLU A 516 14.40 47.28 27.39
C GLU A 516 15.22 46.66 28.53
N ASN A 517 14.64 45.72 29.26
CA ASN A 517 15.34 45.00 30.29
C ASN A 517 16.45 44.11 29.69
N ILE A 518 16.18 43.39 28.59
CA ILE A 518 17.17 42.62 27.86
C ILE A 518 18.33 43.50 27.36
N ILE A 519 18.04 44.68 26.81
CA ILE A 519 19.06 45.67 26.36
C ILE A 519 19.93 46.17 27.53
N LYS A 520 19.36 46.40 28.73
CA LYS A 520 20.10 46.77 29.92
C LYS A 520 20.99 45.69 30.47
N GLN A 521 20.55 44.42 30.38
CA GLN A 521 21.31 43.25 30.90
C GLN A 521 22.56 42.90 30.06
N ARG A 522 22.57 43.23 28.77
CA ARG A 522 23.67 42.97 27.83
C ARG A 522 24.27 41.57 27.95
N GLU A 523 23.43 40.54 28.08
CA GLU A 523 23.84 39.14 28.33
C GLU A 523 24.77 38.60 27.23
N THR A 524 24.41 38.72 25.95
CA THR A 524 25.24 38.33 24.79
C THR A 524 25.11 39.39 23.69
N PRO A 525 26.20 39.61 22.87
CA PRO A 525 26.10 40.57 21.77
C PRO A 525 25.05 40.26 20.74
N GLU A 526 24.79 38.99 20.48
CA GLU A 526 23.76 38.52 19.55
C GLU A 526 22.35 38.83 20.03
N LEU A 527 22.07 38.56 21.29
CA LEU A 527 20.77 38.87 21.92
C LEU A 527 20.56 40.38 22.00
N LEU A 528 21.65 41.16 22.36
CA LEU A 528 21.59 42.60 22.38
C LEU A 528 21.26 43.18 20.99
N ALA A 529 21.90 42.69 19.93
CA ALA A 529 21.65 43.13 18.57
C ALA A 529 20.18 42.88 18.16
N GLU A 530 19.65 41.68 18.42
CA GLU A 530 18.23 41.38 18.08
C GLU A 530 17.25 42.17 18.93
N ALA A 531 17.57 42.44 20.22
CA ALA A 531 16.73 43.25 21.08
C ALA A 531 16.74 44.76 20.65
N VAL A 532 17.91 45.30 20.25
CA VAL A 532 18.04 46.67 19.70
C VAL A 532 17.21 46.77 18.40
N LYS A 533 17.33 45.81 17.50
CA LYS A 533 16.55 45.80 16.27
C LYS A 533 15.04 45.76 16.55
N ALA A 534 14.60 44.84 17.42
CA ALA A 534 13.18 44.76 17.80
C ALA A 534 12.67 46.03 18.41
N LYS A 535 13.42 46.71 19.29
CA LYS A 535 13.06 48.02 19.87
C LYS A 535 12.93 49.07 18.78
N CYS A 536 13.92 49.21 17.89
CA CYS A 536 13.88 50.15 16.77
C CYS A 536 12.70 49.93 15.81
N MET A 537 12.22 48.72 15.70
CA MET A 537 11.06 48.36 14.86
C MET A 537 9.71 48.66 15.54
N LEU A 538 9.65 48.62 16.87
CA LEU A 538 8.42 48.85 17.64
C LEU A 538 8.23 50.29 18.08
N GLN A 539 9.32 50.98 18.37
CA GLN A 539 9.31 52.39 18.80
C GLN A 539 9.93 53.29 17.71
N THR A 540 9.14 54.22 17.15
CA THR A 540 9.56 55.05 16.02
C THR A 540 10.08 56.44 16.42
N ASP A 541 9.83 56.91 17.67
CA ASP A 541 9.98 58.34 18.06
C ASP A 541 11.23 58.63 18.93
N GLU A 542 11.96 57.63 19.40
CA GLU A 542 13.13 57.81 20.30
C GLU A 542 14.48 57.61 19.59
N VAL A 543 14.80 58.44 18.59
CA VAL A 543 16.04 58.28 17.79
C VAL A 543 17.29 58.61 18.59
N GLU A 544 17.29 59.64 19.41
CA GLU A 544 18.47 60.12 20.12
C GLU A 544 19.06 59.14 21.13
N SER A 545 18.20 58.38 21.80
CA SER A 545 18.62 57.38 22.80
C SER A 545 19.27 56.14 22.18
N MET A 546 19.06 55.89 20.88
CA MET A 546 19.53 54.70 20.14
C MET A 546 20.63 54.99 19.13
N GLU A 547 21.00 56.27 18.91
CA GLU A 547 22.02 56.69 17.94
C GLU A 547 23.42 56.19 18.29
N GLU A 548 23.72 55.93 19.60
CA GLU A 548 24.95 55.34 20.05
C GLU A 548 25.24 53.95 19.40
N PHE A 549 24.17 53.19 19.10
CA PHE A 549 24.31 51.85 18.51
C PHE A 549 24.68 51.88 17.02
N LEU A 550 24.46 52.99 16.30
CA LEU A 550 24.90 53.16 14.91
C LEU A 550 26.44 53.26 14.78
N ASN A 551 27.09 53.66 15.84
CA ASN A 551 28.56 53.85 15.89
C ASN A 551 29.24 52.83 16.83
N ALA A 552 28.57 51.78 17.21
CA ALA A 552 29.11 50.72 18.06
C ALA A 552 30.29 50.04 17.37
N THR A 553 31.21 49.49 18.18
CA THR A 553 32.37 48.75 17.71
C THR A 553 32.01 47.32 17.20
N ASP A 554 30.87 46.79 17.64
CA ASP A 554 30.40 45.49 17.20
C ASP A 554 29.56 45.61 15.94
N GLU A 555 29.99 44.99 14.84
CA GLU A 555 29.31 45.02 13.55
C GLU A 555 27.84 44.52 13.62
N ARG A 556 27.55 43.58 14.54
CA ARG A 556 26.19 43.00 14.72
C ARG A 556 25.21 44.08 15.24
N ILE A 557 25.68 44.92 16.17
CA ILE A 557 24.87 46.01 16.73
C ILE A 557 24.69 47.10 15.68
N VAL A 558 25.73 47.50 14.94
CA VAL A 558 25.63 48.45 13.83
C VAL A 558 24.63 47.97 12.77
N LYS A 559 24.72 46.69 12.39
CA LYS A 559 23.81 46.07 11.43
C LYS A 559 22.34 46.11 11.93
N ALA A 560 22.13 45.73 13.19
CA ALA A 560 20.80 45.71 13.82
C ALA A 560 20.16 47.11 13.89
N SER A 561 20.94 48.09 14.28
CA SER A 561 20.50 49.49 14.40
C SER A 561 20.13 50.09 13.03
N ILE A 562 21.00 49.96 12.02
CA ILE A 562 20.71 50.46 10.67
C ILE A 562 19.46 49.76 10.11
N THR A 563 19.36 48.43 10.27
CA THR A 563 18.23 47.67 9.78
C THR A 563 16.93 48.08 10.47
N GLY A 564 16.94 48.22 11.81
CA GLY A 564 15.79 48.65 12.59
C GLY A 564 15.29 50.05 12.21
N PHE A 565 16.16 51.04 12.17
CA PHE A 565 15.84 52.41 11.82
C PHE A 565 15.33 52.56 10.36
N MET A 566 15.97 51.86 9.41
CA MET A 566 15.55 51.91 8.00
C MET A 566 14.24 51.17 7.74
N THR A 567 13.84 50.25 8.59
CA THR A 567 12.62 49.46 8.39
C THR A 567 11.39 50.18 8.97
N SER A 568 11.51 50.78 10.13
CA SER A 568 10.36 51.33 10.91
C SER A 568 10.63 52.68 11.53
N GLY A 569 11.80 53.29 11.40
CA GLY A 569 12.15 54.56 11.97
C GLY A 569 11.41 55.75 11.33
N GLY A 570 11.31 56.86 12.05
CA GLY A 570 10.86 58.12 11.51
C GLY A 570 11.81 58.70 10.47
N ILE A 571 11.43 59.78 9.76
CA ILE A 571 12.22 60.37 8.66
C ILE A 571 13.67 60.67 9.10
N SER A 572 13.89 61.24 10.27
CA SER A 572 15.21 61.52 10.80
C SER A 572 16.07 60.30 10.98
N ALA A 573 15.49 59.21 11.57
CA ALA A 573 16.19 57.93 11.77
C ALA A 573 16.61 57.29 10.45
N VAL A 574 15.71 57.27 9.45
CA VAL A 574 15.97 56.72 8.12
C VAL A 574 17.09 57.50 7.41
N VAL A 575 17.13 58.83 7.52
CA VAL A 575 18.18 59.69 6.91
C VAL A 575 19.53 59.41 7.56
N THR A 576 19.60 59.40 8.89
CA THR A 576 20.86 59.14 9.65
C THR A 576 21.40 57.74 9.34
N ALA A 577 20.55 56.71 9.42
CA ALA A 577 20.95 55.32 9.12
C ALA A 577 21.30 55.14 7.64
N GLY A 578 20.59 55.77 6.72
CA GLY A 578 20.87 55.76 5.29
C GLY A 578 22.24 56.37 4.95
N GLN A 579 22.61 57.52 5.57
CA GLN A 579 23.91 58.10 5.40
C GLN A 579 25.03 57.19 5.92
N ARG A 580 24.80 56.55 7.05
CA ARG A 580 25.76 55.55 7.56
C ARG A 580 25.94 54.36 6.62
N LEU A 581 24.88 53.84 6.03
CA LEU A 581 24.90 52.77 5.04
C LEU A 581 25.67 53.18 3.80
N LEU A 582 25.47 54.39 3.26
CA LEU A 582 26.21 54.91 2.11
C LEU A 582 27.71 54.98 2.37
N ASN A 583 28.10 55.44 3.57
CA ASN A 583 29.50 55.45 4.00
C ASN A 583 30.11 54.03 4.02
N LEU A 584 29.36 53.04 4.50
CA LEU A 584 29.82 51.63 4.48
C LEU A 584 29.98 51.08 3.08
N ILE A 585 29.11 51.40 2.12
CA ILE A 585 29.17 50.99 0.72
C ILE A 585 30.44 51.49 0.05
N SER A 586 30.81 52.74 0.33
CA SER A 586 31.98 53.41 -0.30
C SER A 586 33.27 53.28 0.50
N SER A 587 33.26 52.55 1.61
CA SER A 587 34.44 52.38 2.46
C SER A 587 35.61 51.67 1.76
N PRO A 588 36.82 52.11 2.00
CA PRO A 588 38.02 51.40 1.51
C PRO A 588 38.21 50.00 2.14
N LEU A 589 37.59 49.80 3.32
CA LEU A 589 37.72 48.53 4.07
C LEU A 589 36.76 47.47 3.53
N PRO A 590 37.21 46.25 3.15
CA PRO A 590 36.35 45.20 2.65
C PRO A 590 35.25 44.77 3.63
N ASN A 591 35.55 44.75 4.94
CA ASN A 591 34.57 44.39 5.98
C ASN A 591 33.40 45.33 6.02
N ASP A 592 33.62 46.65 5.86
CA ASP A 592 32.53 47.61 5.81
C ASP A 592 31.61 47.38 4.61
N ARG A 593 32.19 47.15 3.42
CA ARG A 593 31.44 46.84 2.20
C ARG A 593 30.72 45.52 2.29
N ARG A 594 31.28 44.50 2.93
CA ARG A 594 30.60 43.25 3.26
C ARG A 594 29.41 43.51 4.17
N LEU A 595 29.59 44.25 5.25
CA LEU A 595 28.54 44.61 6.20
C LEU A 595 27.42 45.38 5.49
N ALA A 596 27.77 46.32 4.59
CA ALA A 596 26.77 47.04 3.80
C ALA A 596 25.92 46.09 2.91
N ALA A 597 26.55 45.12 2.26
CA ALA A 597 25.84 44.11 1.47
C ALA A 597 24.85 43.32 2.35
N GLU A 598 25.27 42.91 3.53
CA GLU A 598 24.43 42.17 4.47
C GLU A 598 23.21 43.00 4.95
N ILE A 599 23.42 44.30 5.25
CA ILE A 599 22.36 45.22 5.66
C ILE A 599 21.34 45.37 4.52
N ILE A 600 21.81 45.61 3.27
CA ILE A 600 20.96 45.72 2.10
C ILE A 600 20.09 44.49 1.92
N GLY A 601 20.66 43.30 2.11
CA GLY A 601 19.95 42.00 2.06
C GLY A 601 18.85 41.91 3.11
N GLN A 602 19.09 42.42 4.33
CA GLN A 602 18.08 42.45 5.40
C GLN A 602 16.94 43.46 5.14
N LEU A 603 17.27 44.63 4.58
CA LEU A 603 16.30 45.66 4.28
C LEU A 603 15.30 45.26 3.17
N GLN A 604 15.70 44.41 2.24
CA GLN A 604 14.88 43.89 1.13
C GLN A 604 14.25 44.98 0.22
N VAL A 605 14.82 46.17 0.20
CA VAL A 605 14.30 47.34 -0.55
C VAL A 605 14.73 47.26 -2.01
N SER A 606 13.79 47.24 -2.92
CA SER A 606 14.02 47.03 -4.37
C SER A 606 14.96 48.07 -5.00
N SER A 607 14.98 49.32 -4.52
CA SER A 607 15.85 50.40 -5.02
C SER A 607 17.34 50.17 -4.78
N PHE A 608 17.73 49.33 -3.82
CA PHE A 608 19.12 49.03 -3.51
C PHE A 608 19.77 48.04 -4.51
N TYR A 609 19.11 47.71 -5.61
CA TYR A 609 19.73 46.88 -6.66
C TYR A 609 20.98 47.53 -7.26
N LYS A 610 21.04 48.90 -7.40
CA LYS A 610 22.22 49.58 -7.96
C LYS A 610 23.47 49.40 -7.11
N PRO A 611 23.47 49.72 -5.80
CA PRO A 611 24.57 49.39 -4.91
C PRO A 611 24.98 47.91 -4.92
N LEU A 612 24.00 47.03 -4.98
CA LEU A 612 24.31 45.58 -5.04
C LEU A 612 25.01 45.20 -6.34
N LEU A 613 24.68 45.75 -7.49
CA LEU A 613 25.38 45.50 -8.75
C LEU A 613 26.87 45.92 -8.65
N THR A 614 27.16 46.99 -7.95
CA THR A 614 28.56 47.43 -7.69
C THR A 614 29.26 46.47 -6.75
N LEU A 615 28.61 46.03 -5.67
CA LEU A 615 29.17 45.05 -4.71
C LEU A 615 29.33 43.64 -5.31
N LEU A 616 28.48 43.23 -6.27
CA LEU A 616 28.63 41.96 -7.02
C LEU A 616 29.88 41.97 -7.93
N ALA A 617 30.37 43.15 -8.32
CA ALA A 617 31.60 43.34 -9.11
C ALA A 617 32.80 43.69 -8.24
N ASP A 618 32.73 43.54 -6.92
CA ASP A 618 33.85 43.86 -6.02
C ASP A 618 35.05 42.93 -6.25
N LYS A 619 36.25 43.42 -5.87
CA LYS A 619 37.49 42.66 -6.00
C LYS A 619 37.62 41.55 -4.93
N GLU A 620 37.02 41.75 -3.79
CA GLU A 620 37.12 40.87 -2.62
C GLU A 620 36.04 39.81 -2.61
N ASP A 621 36.41 38.54 -2.55
CA ASP A 621 35.46 37.40 -2.62
C ASP A 621 34.41 37.38 -1.49
N GLU A 622 34.76 37.83 -0.28
CA GLU A 622 33.81 37.89 0.85
C GLU A 622 32.75 38.97 0.64
N VAL A 623 33.07 40.07 -0.02
CA VAL A 623 32.11 41.12 -0.40
C VAL A 623 31.17 40.60 -1.46
N VAL A 624 31.72 39.97 -2.52
CA VAL A 624 30.93 39.36 -3.60
C VAL A 624 29.99 38.28 -3.04
N LYS A 625 30.45 37.43 -2.15
CA LYS A 625 29.68 36.39 -1.51
C LYS A 625 28.50 36.99 -0.72
N ALA A 626 28.73 38.01 0.09
CA ALA A 626 27.67 38.72 0.83
C ALA A 626 26.66 39.40 -0.12
N ALA A 627 27.17 40.03 -1.20
CA ALA A 627 26.34 40.68 -2.20
C ALA A 627 25.47 39.66 -2.99
N VAL A 628 25.97 38.47 -3.31
CA VAL A 628 25.19 37.39 -3.95
C VAL A 628 24.07 36.94 -3.05
N VAL A 629 24.32 36.75 -1.76
CA VAL A 629 23.30 36.39 -0.78
C VAL A 629 22.25 37.52 -0.67
N ALA A 630 22.70 38.77 -0.53
CA ALA A 630 21.84 39.94 -0.40
C ALA A 630 20.95 40.15 -1.64
N ALA A 631 21.49 39.92 -2.84
CA ALA A 631 20.75 40.04 -4.10
C ALA A 631 19.55 39.09 -4.21
N GLY A 632 19.57 37.98 -3.48
CA GLY A 632 18.42 37.06 -3.40
C GLY A 632 17.23 37.66 -2.66
N PHE A 633 17.46 38.54 -1.71
CA PHE A 633 16.39 39.13 -0.91
C PHE A 633 15.86 40.45 -1.50
N VAL A 634 16.66 41.12 -2.35
CA VAL A 634 16.24 42.37 -3.02
C VAL A 634 15.43 42.01 -4.27
N LYS A 635 14.12 42.16 -4.20
CA LYS A 635 13.17 41.77 -5.24
C LYS A 635 13.21 42.71 -6.46
N ASN A 636 14.29 42.61 -7.29
CA ASN A 636 14.46 43.41 -8.51
C ASN A 636 14.83 42.50 -9.71
N GLU A 637 14.23 42.73 -10.87
CA GLU A 637 14.37 41.93 -12.08
C GLU A 637 15.75 41.98 -12.71
N LYS A 638 16.57 42.97 -12.36
CA LYS A 638 17.95 43.15 -12.88
C LYS A 638 18.96 42.27 -12.15
N LEU A 639 18.65 41.68 -11.01
CA LEU A 639 19.56 40.87 -10.22
C LEU A 639 19.64 39.39 -10.67
N PRO A 640 18.56 38.68 -11.01
CA PRO A 640 18.63 37.28 -11.44
C PRO A 640 19.59 37.04 -12.63
N PRO A 641 19.67 37.92 -13.68
CA PRO A 641 20.64 37.75 -14.76
C PRO A 641 22.12 37.78 -14.32
N GLU A 642 22.45 38.54 -13.27
CA GLU A 642 23.79 38.54 -12.70
C GLU A 642 24.04 37.30 -11.82
N LEU A 643 23.00 36.89 -11.01
CA LEU A 643 23.09 35.71 -10.16
C LEU A 643 23.31 34.41 -10.95
N ILE A 644 22.72 34.29 -12.15
CA ILE A 644 22.85 33.09 -12.98
C ILE A 644 24.30 32.93 -13.50
N LYS A 645 25.05 34.04 -13.67
CA LYS A 645 26.46 33.99 -14.05
C LYS A 645 27.32 33.27 -12.99
N PHE A 646 27.06 33.56 -11.71
CA PHE A 646 27.74 32.88 -10.60
C PHE A 646 27.34 31.39 -10.51
N PHE A 647 26.12 31.04 -10.87
CA PHE A 647 25.66 29.65 -10.96
C PHE A 647 26.36 28.89 -12.08
N VAL A 648 26.43 29.44 -13.29
CA VAL A 648 27.03 28.81 -14.47
C VAL A 648 28.54 28.68 -14.31
N ASN A 649 29.23 29.74 -13.87
CA ASN A 649 30.68 29.80 -13.67
C ASN A 649 31.16 29.04 -12.42
N LYS A 650 30.26 28.42 -11.66
CA LYS A 650 30.51 27.71 -10.38
C LYS A 650 31.11 28.59 -9.27
N ARG A 651 31.32 29.89 -9.52
CA ARG A 651 31.75 30.81 -8.49
C ARG A 651 30.59 31.12 -7.56
N PHE A 652 30.76 30.88 -6.27
CA PHE A 652 29.69 31.02 -5.25
C PHE A 652 28.39 30.26 -5.56
N HIS A 653 28.54 29.09 -6.22
CA HIS A 653 27.40 28.29 -6.72
C HIS A 653 26.29 28.05 -5.69
N LYS A 654 26.66 27.70 -4.44
CA LYS A 654 25.67 27.46 -3.37
C LYS A 654 24.86 28.70 -3.04
N GLN A 655 25.58 29.86 -2.93
CA GLN A 655 24.95 31.14 -2.63
C GLN A 655 24.07 31.61 -3.78
N ALA A 656 24.52 31.42 -5.03
CA ALA A 656 23.71 31.77 -6.21
C ALA A 656 22.43 30.96 -6.34
N VAL A 657 22.46 29.65 -6.03
CA VAL A 657 21.25 28.81 -6.00
C VAL A 657 20.25 29.32 -4.96
N GLU A 658 20.74 29.66 -3.76
CA GLU A 658 19.87 30.14 -2.69
C GLU A 658 19.34 31.56 -2.98
N ALA A 659 20.19 32.42 -3.57
CA ALA A 659 19.76 33.76 -4.00
C ALA A 659 18.71 33.69 -5.11
N LEU A 660 18.87 32.84 -6.12
CA LEU A 660 17.87 32.64 -7.15
C LEU A 660 16.55 32.07 -6.59
N TYR A 661 16.63 31.19 -5.59
CA TYR A 661 15.45 30.71 -4.88
C TYR A 661 14.68 31.85 -4.19
N ASN A 662 15.39 32.72 -3.47
CA ASN A 662 14.80 33.88 -2.78
C ASN A 662 14.23 34.92 -3.74
N CYS A 663 14.77 35.04 -4.97
CA CYS A 663 14.20 35.91 -6.03
C CYS A 663 12.81 35.43 -6.48
N GLY A 664 12.45 34.17 -6.25
CA GLY A 664 11.15 33.57 -6.61
C GLY A 664 10.86 33.67 -8.11
N ASP A 665 9.64 34.07 -8.46
CA ASP A 665 9.18 34.14 -9.86
C ASP A 665 10.04 35.02 -10.77
N LYS A 666 10.72 36.05 -10.22
CA LYS A 666 11.61 36.91 -10.99
C LYS A 666 12.83 36.21 -11.54
N ALA A 667 13.21 35.06 -10.98
CA ALA A 667 14.30 34.22 -11.48
C ALA A 667 13.86 33.31 -12.64
N LEU A 668 12.56 32.98 -12.78
CA LEU A 668 12.07 31.98 -13.73
C LEU A 668 12.39 32.30 -15.20
N PRO A 669 12.23 33.56 -15.70
CA PRO A 669 12.53 33.88 -17.10
C PRO A 669 14.00 33.60 -17.45
N VAL A 670 14.93 33.95 -16.55
CA VAL A 670 16.37 33.75 -16.75
C VAL A 670 16.70 32.28 -16.64
N ILE A 671 16.11 31.56 -15.69
CA ILE A 671 16.30 30.11 -15.55
C ILE A 671 15.81 29.39 -16.82
N ARG A 672 14.63 29.76 -17.37
CA ARG A 672 14.10 29.22 -18.61
C ARG A 672 15.08 29.44 -19.77
N GLN A 673 15.55 30.68 -19.96
CA GLN A 673 16.49 31.01 -21.01
C GLN A 673 17.80 30.22 -20.89
N THR A 674 18.34 30.11 -19.68
CA THR A 674 19.58 29.36 -19.42
C THR A 674 19.43 27.86 -19.66
N LEU A 675 18.29 27.26 -19.27
CA LEU A 675 18.03 25.84 -19.50
C LEU A 675 17.93 25.47 -20.98
N LEU A 676 17.37 26.36 -21.80
CA LEU A 676 17.07 26.09 -23.22
C LEU A 676 18.20 26.47 -24.15
N HIS A 677 18.96 27.51 -23.83
CA HIS A 677 19.92 28.13 -24.75
C HIS A 677 21.40 28.00 -24.35
N GLU A 678 21.71 27.64 -23.10
CA GLU A 678 23.09 27.51 -22.67
C GLU A 678 23.56 26.04 -22.66
N ASN A 679 24.85 25.83 -22.95
CA ASN A 679 25.50 24.51 -22.87
C ASN A 679 25.78 24.14 -21.42
N LEU A 680 24.73 23.79 -20.68
CA LEU A 680 24.83 23.33 -19.30
C LEU A 680 25.08 21.82 -19.21
N THR A 681 25.85 21.41 -18.20
CA THR A 681 25.99 20.01 -17.86
C THR A 681 24.65 19.46 -17.34
N HIS A 682 24.45 18.15 -17.46
CA HIS A 682 23.23 17.47 -16.94
C HIS A 682 23.00 17.80 -15.45
N GLN A 683 24.07 17.89 -14.64
CA GLN A 683 23.98 18.22 -13.22
C GLN A 683 23.51 19.67 -12.98
N GLN A 684 23.95 20.61 -13.78
CA GLN A 684 23.52 22.01 -13.69
C GLN A 684 22.06 22.15 -14.09
N LYS A 685 21.63 21.48 -15.18
CA LYS A 685 20.22 21.44 -15.59
C LYS A 685 19.34 20.85 -14.50
N SER A 686 19.75 19.73 -13.89
CA SER A 686 19.01 19.11 -12.77
C SER A 686 18.84 20.08 -11.60
N LYS A 687 19.87 20.83 -11.23
CA LYS A 687 19.81 21.79 -10.10
C LYS A 687 18.84 22.94 -10.38
N LEU A 688 18.84 23.48 -11.61
CA LEU A 688 17.89 24.55 -11.98
C LEU A 688 16.43 24.05 -12.02
N ILE A 689 16.22 22.84 -12.51
CA ILE A 689 14.89 22.22 -12.52
C ILE A 689 14.40 21.99 -11.07
N LEU A 690 15.25 21.47 -10.19
CA LEU A 690 14.93 21.32 -8.77
C LEU A 690 14.68 22.66 -8.08
N LEU A 691 15.40 23.70 -8.49
CA LEU A 691 15.18 25.06 -8.00
C LEU A 691 13.78 25.57 -8.35
N CYS A 692 13.31 25.34 -9.59
CA CYS A 692 11.93 25.65 -9.97
C CYS A 692 10.91 24.91 -9.09
N GLY A 693 11.18 23.62 -8.77
CA GLY A 693 10.36 22.82 -7.86
C GLY A 693 10.35 23.37 -6.42
N ARG A 694 11.46 23.90 -5.93
CA ARG A 694 11.54 24.55 -4.62
C ARG A 694 10.80 25.89 -4.58
N ILE A 695 10.86 26.68 -5.67
CA ILE A 695 10.09 27.96 -5.80
C ILE A 695 8.59 27.66 -5.66
N GLY A 696 8.07 26.65 -6.36
CA GLY A 696 6.75 26.08 -6.11
C GLY A 696 5.55 26.97 -6.45
N THR A 697 5.76 28.13 -7.07
CA THR A 697 4.69 29.03 -7.47
C THR A 697 3.97 28.52 -8.72
N GLU A 698 2.79 29.06 -9.03
CA GLU A 698 2.04 28.72 -10.23
C GLU A 698 2.85 28.99 -11.51
N ALA A 699 3.62 30.05 -11.54
CA ALA A 699 4.52 30.37 -12.65
C ALA A 699 5.65 29.32 -12.80
N ALA A 700 6.19 28.83 -11.68
CA ALA A 700 7.20 27.78 -11.69
C ALA A 700 6.62 26.44 -12.15
N VAL A 701 5.38 26.13 -11.73
CA VAL A 701 4.65 24.93 -12.17
C VAL A 701 4.41 24.96 -13.68
N ASN A 702 3.93 26.10 -14.22
CA ASN A 702 3.71 26.26 -15.66
C ASN A 702 5.00 26.11 -16.46
N LEU A 703 6.10 26.69 -15.97
CA LEU A 703 7.42 26.51 -16.60
C LEU A 703 7.84 25.03 -16.58
N LEU A 704 7.70 24.33 -15.46
CA LEU A 704 8.07 22.91 -15.35
C LEU A 704 7.20 22.05 -16.28
N ASP A 705 5.92 22.31 -16.40
CA ASP A 705 5.03 21.58 -17.32
C ASP A 705 5.41 21.81 -18.79
N GLU A 706 5.76 23.05 -19.19
CA GLU A 706 6.32 23.35 -20.50
C GLU A 706 7.60 22.55 -20.80
N LEU A 707 8.52 22.50 -19.81
CA LEU A 707 9.80 21.79 -19.94
C LEU A 707 9.64 20.27 -20.06
N VAL A 708 8.54 19.66 -19.61
CA VAL A 708 8.23 18.22 -19.85
C VAL A 708 8.33 17.89 -21.34
N TRP A 709 7.87 18.78 -22.18
CA TRP A 709 7.79 18.57 -23.63
C TRP A 709 9.07 18.98 -24.35
N GLN A 710 9.75 20.02 -23.87
CA GLN A 710 10.96 20.58 -24.51
C GLN A 710 12.24 19.82 -24.12
N MET A 711 12.28 19.15 -22.96
CA MET A 711 13.48 18.49 -22.41
C MET A 711 13.24 17.02 -22.07
N PRO A 712 13.05 16.11 -23.06
CA PRO A 712 12.75 14.70 -22.80
C PRO A 712 13.76 13.99 -21.89
N GLY A 713 15.05 14.30 -22.04
CA GLY A 713 16.12 13.72 -21.22
C GLY A 713 16.14 14.18 -19.74
N MET A 714 15.34 15.18 -19.40
CA MET A 714 15.24 15.71 -18.04
C MET A 714 13.89 15.42 -17.37
N ARG A 715 12.99 14.72 -18.05
CA ARG A 715 11.60 14.46 -17.58
C ARG A 715 11.53 13.90 -16.16
N ARG A 716 12.43 13.00 -15.80
CA ARG A 716 12.49 12.43 -14.46
C ARG A 716 12.62 13.49 -13.37
N MET A 717 13.56 14.44 -13.56
CA MET A 717 13.79 15.53 -12.61
C MET A 717 12.62 16.51 -12.62
N ILE A 718 12.05 16.77 -13.80
CA ILE A 718 10.88 17.64 -13.94
C ILE A 718 9.67 17.05 -13.22
N PHE A 719 9.39 15.74 -13.35
CA PHE A 719 8.30 15.08 -12.62
C PHE A 719 8.50 15.13 -11.10
N HIS A 720 9.75 14.95 -10.66
CA HIS A 720 10.07 15.09 -9.24
C HIS A 720 9.80 16.53 -8.73
N SER A 721 10.18 17.54 -9.51
CA SER A 721 9.95 18.94 -9.19
C SER A 721 8.47 19.31 -9.23
N LEU A 722 7.70 18.82 -10.21
CA LEU A 722 6.25 18.96 -10.28
C LEU A 722 5.55 18.30 -9.08
N HIS A 723 6.05 17.15 -8.65
CA HIS A 723 5.54 16.50 -7.45
C HIS A 723 5.76 17.34 -6.18
N MET A 724 6.93 17.99 -6.04
CA MET A 724 7.21 18.92 -4.94
C MET A 724 6.24 20.11 -4.93
N CYS A 725 5.84 20.59 -6.11
CA CYS A 725 4.88 21.70 -6.28
C CYS A 725 3.41 21.26 -6.15
N GLU A 726 3.14 20.02 -5.75
CA GLU A 726 1.77 19.50 -5.66
C GLU A 726 0.95 19.55 -6.97
N PHE A 727 1.63 19.50 -8.11
CA PHE A 727 1.03 19.60 -9.44
C PHE A 727 -0.13 18.63 -9.65
N LYS A 728 -1.17 19.13 -10.33
CA LYS A 728 -2.29 18.35 -10.83
C LYS A 728 -2.61 18.78 -12.26
N THR A 729 -2.71 17.81 -13.14
CA THR A 729 -2.98 18.05 -14.57
C THR A 729 -4.32 18.75 -14.78
N GLN A 730 -4.31 19.82 -15.56
CA GLN A 730 -5.54 20.50 -15.97
C GLN A 730 -6.37 19.63 -16.93
N PRO A 731 -7.71 19.77 -16.95
CA PRO A 731 -8.59 18.95 -17.77
C PRO A 731 -8.23 18.95 -19.26
N HIS A 732 -7.79 20.08 -19.81
CA HIS A 732 -7.43 20.22 -21.22
C HIS A 732 -6.12 19.53 -21.61
N ASP A 733 -5.18 19.36 -20.67
CA ASP A 733 -3.88 18.68 -20.91
C ASP A 733 -3.90 17.20 -20.54
N ARG A 734 -5.00 16.72 -19.99
CA ARG A 734 -5.13 15.33 -19.51
C ARG A 734 -4.80 14.29 -20.61
N GLN A 735 -5.25 14.51 -21.83
CA GLN A 735 -4.99 13.59 -22.94
C GLN A 735 -3.50 13.56 -23.32
N LYS A 736 -2.80 14.69 -23.26
CA LYS A 736 -1.36 14.75 -23.52
C LYS A 736 -0.60 13.90 -22.49
N HIS A 737 -0.93 14.03 -21.21
CA HIS A 737 -0.30 13.23 -20.14
C HIS A 737 -0.62 11.74 -20.27
N ILE A 738 -1.83 11.37 -20.69
CA ILE A 738 -2.19 9.96 -20.99
C ILE A 738 -1.37 9.43 -22.18
N ALA A 739 -1.19 10.21 -23.22
CA ALA A 739 -0.33 9.83 -24.34
C ALA A 739 1.13 9.60 -23.88
N LEU A 740 1.64 10.47 -22.99
CA LEU A 740 2.96 10.31 -22.41
C LEU A 740 3.06 9.04 -21.52
N MET A 741 2.03 8.71 -20.76
CA MET A 741 1.96 7.44 -20.00
C MET A 741 2.06 6.22 -20.93
N ASN A 742 1.35 6.24 -22.06
CA ASN A 742 1.43 5.18 -23.06
C ASN A 742 2.82 5.07 -23.65
N GLN A 743 3.49 6.20 -23.97
CA GLN A 743 4.88 6.21 -24.46
C GLN A 743 5.83 5.57 -23.44
N TYR A 744 5.70 5.90 -22.13
CA TYR A 744 6.49 5.30 -21.07
C TYR A 744 6.20 3.80 -20.93
N MET A 745 4.94 3.41 -21.10
CA MET A 745 4.53 2.00 -21.05
C MET A 745 5.13 1.20 -22.19
N ASP A 746 5.11 1.74 -23.40
CA ASP A 746 5.69 1.10 -24.57
C ASP A 746 7.22 0.97 -24.42
N SER A 747 7.89 2.00 -23.85
CA SER A 747 9.31 1.93 -23.49
C SER A 747 9.60 0.85 -22.45
N ALA A 748 8.78 0.73 -21.40
CA ALA A 748 8.93 -0.30 -20.39
C ALA A 748 8.79 -1.71 -20.97
N ILE A 749 7.79 -1.92 -21.83
CA ILE A 749 7.57 -3.21 -22.52
C ILE A 749 8.77 -3.54 -23.39
N ARG A 750 9.26 -2.59 -24.18
CA ARG A 750 10.43 -2.77 -25.05
C ARG A 750 11.68 -3.16 -24.24
N ILE A 751 11.96 -2.46 -23.14
CA ILE A 751 13.09 -2.76 -22.26
C ILE A 751 12.96 -4.17 -21.66
N LEU A 752 11.77 -4.59 -21.28
CA LEU A 752 11.54 -5.98 -20.80
C LEU A 752 11.90 -7.03 -21.86
N PHE A 753 11.54 -6.77 -23.13
CA PHE A 753 11.91 -7.67 -24.23
C PHE A 753 13.40 -7.62 -24.53
N MET A 754 14.07 -6.46 -24.38
CA MET A 754 15.53 -6.35 -24.46
C MET A 754 16.20 -7.22 -23.38
N ILE A 755 15.76 -7.10 -22.12
CA ILE A 755 16.29 -7.89 -20.99
C ILE A 755 16.11 -9.40 -21.26
N ARG A 756 14.94 -9.81 -21.77
CA ARG A 756 14.70 -11.22 -22.11
C ARG A 756 15.66 -11.73 -23.18
N GLU A 757 15.89 -10.95 -24.23
CA GLU A 757 16.78 -11.32 -25.32
C GLU A 757 18.24 -11.41 -24.85
N LEU A 758 18.69 -10.43 -24.08
CA LEU A 758 20.04 -10.39 -23.51
C LEU A 758 20.28 -11.50 -22.47
N SER A 759 19.26 -11.98 -21.79
CA SER A 759 19.38 -13.08 -20.82
C SER A 759 19.76 -14.42 -21.44
N GLN A 760 19.65 -14.54 -22.75
CA GLN A 760 20.10 -15.71 -23.49
C GLN A 760 21.61 -15.68 -23.78
N THR A 761 22.26 -14.52 -23.64
CA THR A 761 23.70 -14.31 -23.86
C THR A 761 24.42 -14.09 -22.53
N LYS A 762 25.29 -15.02 -22.12
CA LYS A 762 26.03 -14.95 -20.84
C LYS A 762 26.93 -13.72 -20.69
N THR A 763 27.23 -13.02 -21.77
CA THR A 763 28.18 -11.90 -21.83
C THR A 763 27.53 -10.53 -21.57
N ALA A 764 26.21 -10.45 -21.45
CA ALA A 764 25.48 -9.17 -21.35
C ALA A 764 24.83 -8.93 -19.96
N ASN A 765 25.27 -9.59 -18.91
CA ASN A 765 24.65 -9.50 -17.57
C ASN A 765 24.64 -8.05 -17.05
N VAL A 766 25.77 -7.32 -17.17
CA VAL A 766 25.89 -5.93 -16.69
C VAL A 766 24.93 -4.99 -17.43
N LEU A 767 24.76 -5.20 -18.74
CA LEU A 767 23.80 -4.43 -19.54
C LEU A 767 22.34 -4.78 -19.14
N SER A 768 22.07 -6.04 -18.89
CA SER A 768 20.75 -6.47 -18.40
C SER A 768 20.40 -5.83 -17.05
N ASP A 769 21.38 -5.75 -16.13
CA ASP A 769 21.20 -5.08 -14.84
C ASP A 769 20.97 -3.57 -15.00
N ALA A 770 21.71 -2.92 -15.92
CA ALA A 770 21.50 -1.50 -16.22
C ALA A 770 20.10 -1.25 -16.81
N LEU A 771 19.62 -2.12 -17.71
CA LEU A 771 18.26 -2.02 -18.24
C LEU A 771 17.19 -2.28 -17.17
N MET A 772 17.47 -3.11 -16.17
CA MET A 772 16.56 -3.29 -15.03
C MET A 772 16.47 -2.02 -14.17
N LEU A 773 17.56 -1.26 -14.02
CA LEU A 773 17.53 0.06 -13.38
C LEU A 773 16.69 1.05 -14.17
N GLU A 774 16.84 1.11 -15.50
CA GLU A 774 16.01 1.94 -16.38
C GLU A 774 14.51 1.59 -16.23
N LEU A 775 14.20 0.31 -16.21
CA LEU A 775 12.82 -0.16 -16.01
C LEU A 775 12.24 0.31 -14.68
N ASN A 776 13.03 0.28 -13.60
CA ASN A 776 12.60 0.78 -12.29
C ASN A 776 12.41 2.31 -12.31
N GLU A 777 13.25 3.06 -13.03
CA GLU A 777 13.10 4.51 -13.19
C GLU A 777 11.85 4.88 -13.99
N ILE A 778 11.53 4.12 -15.04
CA ILE A 778 10.28 4.26 -15.80
C ILE A 778 9.08 4.02 -14.89
N ARG A 779 9.10 2.97 -14.08
CA ARG A 779 8.04 2.68 -13.09
C ARG A 779 7.80 3.88 -12.16
N ASP A 780 8.86 4.40 -11.57
CA ASP A 780 8.77 5.52 -10.63
C ASP A 780 8.25 6.80 -11.31
N SER A 781 8.69 7.05 -12.55
CA SER A 781 8.21 8.16 -13.39
C SER A 781 6.72 8.00 -13.74
N MET A 782 6.27 6.77 -14.07
CA MET A 782 4.87 6.48 -14.35
C MET A 782 3.98 6.68 -13.11
N LEU A 783 4.44 6.27 -11.93
CA LEU A 783 3.68 6.47 -10.68
C LEU A 783 3.55 7.95 -10.33
N LEU A 784 4.56 8.79 -10.66
CA LEU A 784 4.45 10.24 -10.56
C LEU A 784 3.44 10.79 -11.58
N LEU A 785 3.50 10.37 -12.84
CA LEU A 785 2.53 10.75 -13.87
C LEU A 785 1.10 10.35 -13.48
N PHE A 786 0.92 9.14 -12.93
CA PHE A 786 -0.38 8.72 -12.40
C PHE A 786 -0.86 9.63 -11.27
N SER A 787 0.07 10.09 -10.38
CA SER A 787 -0.28 11.01 -9.30
C SER A 787 -0.73 12.39 -9.78
N PHE A 788 -0.33 12.81 -10.97
CA PHE A 788 -0.75 14.08 -11.56
C PHE A 788 -2.16 14.01 -12.17
N VAL A 789 -2.56 12.84 -12.68
CA VAL A 789 -3.81 12.65 -13.43
C VAL A 789 -4.90 11.97 -12.61
N TYR A 790 -4.52 11.08 -11.70
CA TYR A 790 -5.42 10.27 -10.88
C TYR A 790 -5.31 10.64 -9.39
N ASP A 791 -5.69 9.73 -8.50
CA ASP A 791 -5.62 9.92 -7.05
C ASP A 791 -4.15 10.02 -6.57
N LYS A 792 -3.71 11.25 -6.28
CA LYS A 792 -2.33 11.58 -5.89
C LYS A 792 -1.87 10.78 -4.67
N GLU A 793 -2.68 10.76 -3.62
CA GLU A 793 -2.30 10.13 -2.35
C GLU A 793 -2.08 8.63 -2.52
N LYS A 794 -2.97 7.95 -3.23
CA LYS A 794 -2.85 6.53 -3.53
C LYS A 794 -1.61 6.23 -4.37
N MET A 795 -1.33 7.03 -5.39
CA MET A 795 -0.18 6.81 -6.28
C MET A 795 1.15 7.02 -5.58
N ILE A 796 1.26 8.03 -4.71
CA ILE A 796 2.48 8.25 -3.92
C ILE A 796 2.70 7.11 -2.92
N LYS A 797 1.64 6.61 -2.28
CA LYS A 797 1.72 5.42 -1.41
C LYS A 797 2.18 4.18 -2.19
N ALA A 798 1.66 3.97 -3.39
CA ALA A 798 2.10 2.88 -4.26
C ALA A 798 3.58 3.02 -4.64
N ARG A 799 4.04 4.24 -5.00
CA ARG A 799 5.44 4.52 -5.32
C ARG A 799 6.37 4.19 -4.14
N ASN A 800 6.03 4.66 -2.95
CA ASN A 800 6.82 4.40 -1.74
C ASN A 800 6.86 2.90 -1.40
N ALA A 801 5.79 2.16 -1.65
CA ALA A 801 5.74 0.72 -1.43
C ALA A 801 6.67 -0.05 -2.38
N PHE A 802 6.84 0.39 -3.63
CA PHE A 802 7.84 -0.17 -4.54
C PHE A 802 9.27 0.04 -4.06
N GLN A 803 9.58 1.19 -3.44
CA GLN A 803 10.91 1.49 -2.89
C GLN A 803 11.31 0.53 -1.75
N LEU A 804 10.35 -0.01 -1.01
CA LEU A 804 10.61 -1.01 0.04
C LEU A 804 11.09 -2.35 -0.50
N ASN A 805 10.91 -2.62 -1.77
CA ASN A 805 11.31 -3.83 -2.49
C ASN A 805 10.89 -5.16 -1.81
N LYS A 806 9.79 -5.14 -1.02
CA LYS A 806 9.21 -6.34 -0.42
C LYS A 806 8.07 -6.84 -1.32
N LYS A 807 8.05 -8.14 -1.61
CA LYS A 807 7.06 -8.76 -2.50
C LYS A 807 5.61 -8.42 -2.13
N GLU A 808 5.28 -8.44 -0.84
CA GLU A 808 3.96 -8.09 -0.33
C GLU A 808 3.62 -6.60 -0.53
N SER A 809 4.60 -5.70 -0.29
CA SER A 809 4.40 -4.26 -0.50
C SER A 809 4.20 -3.94 -1.99
N ILE A 810 4.94 -4.60 -2.89
CA ILE A 810 4.77 -4.46 -4.34
C ILE A 810 3.39 -4.96 -4.77
N ALA A 811 2.93 -6.11 -4.26
CA ALA A 811 1.61 -6.65 -4.58
C ALA A 811 0.48 -5.69 -4.16
N ASN A 812 0.57 -5.12 -2.96
CA ASN A 812 -0.39 -4.12 -2.47
C ASN A 812 -0.35 -2.83 -3.31
N ALA A 813 0.85 -2.38 -3.72
CA ALA A 813 1.00 -1.20 -4.58
C ALA A 813 0.36 -1.42 -5.96
N LEU A 814 0.58 -2.58 -6.58
CA LEU A 814 -0.03 -2.94 -7.86
C LEU A 814 -1.55 -3.04 -7.76
N GLU A 815 -2.08 -3.51 -6.64
CA GLU A 815 -3.52 -3.54 -6.38
C GLU A 815 -4.11 -2.12 -6.31
N ILE A 816 -3.42 -1.18 -5.66
CA ILE A 816 -3.84 0.22 -5.62
C ILE A 816 -3.86 0.83 -7.01
N VAL A 817 -2.85 0.56 -7.84
CA VAL A 817 -2.82 1.01 -9.24
C VAL A 817 -3.99 0.43 -10.03
N GLU A 818 -4.32 -0.84 -9.82
CA GLU A 818 -5.46 -1.50 -10.49
C GLU A 818 -6.81 -0.83 -10.16
N ILE A 819 -6.99 -0.41 -8.90
CA ILE A 819 -8.23 0.22 -8.44
C ILE A 819 -8.33 1.69 -8.92
N ALA A 820 -7.20 2.41 -8.99
CA ALA A 820 -7.20 3.86 -9.18
C ALA A 820 -6.95 4.30 -10.63
N VAL A 821 -6.40 3.42 -11.49
CA VAL A 821 -6.03 3.73 -12.88
C VAL A 821 -6.90 2.90 -13.84
N PRO A 822 -7.34 3.46 -15.00
CA PRO A 822 -8.15 2.73 -15.97
C PRO A 822 -7.52 1.40 -16.39
N LYS A 823 -8.37 0.37 -16.60
CA LYS A 823 -7.93 -1.02 -16.87
C LYS A 823 -6.98 -1.16 -18.06
N GLU A 824 -7.14 -0.35 -19.08
CA GLU A 824 -6.29 -0.38 -20.28
C GLU A 824 -4.82 -0.07 -19.97
N ILE A 825 -4.57 0.86 -19.06
CA ILE A 825 -3.22 1.26 -18.64
C ILE A 825 -2.74 0.40 -17.48
N SER A 826 -3.59 0.19 -16.46
CA SER A 826 -3.21 -0.54 -15.26
C SER A 826 -2.83 -1.99 -15.54
N LEU A 827 -3.53 -2.68 -16.45
CA LEU A 827 -3.22 -4.07 -16.80
C LEU A 827 -1.80 -4.21 -17.39
N ARG A 828 -1.42 -3.34 -18.33
CA ARG A 828 -0.09 -3.33 -18.92
C ARG A 828 0.99 -3.00 -17.88
N PHE A 829 0.73 -1.98 -17.04
CA PHE A 829 1.63 -1.58 -15.96
C PHE A 829 1.87 -2.73 -14.97
N ILE A 830 0.81 -3.36 -14.53
CA ILE A 830 0.86 -4.47 -13.59
C ILE A 830 1.67 -5.63 -14.15
N THR A 831 1.38 -6.03 -15.39
CA THR A 831 2.09 -7.12 -16.06
C THR A 831 3.58 -6.80 -16.25
N ALA A 832 3.93 -5.55 -16.53
CA ALA A 832 5.32 -5.13 -16.69
C ALA A 832 6.11 -5.11 -15.37
N PHE A 833 5.48 -4.73 -14.25
CA PHE A 833 6.18 -4.47 -12.98
C PHE A 833 5.86 -5.49 -11.87
N GLU A 834 5.10 -6.52 -12.16
CA GLU A 834 4.83 -7.60 -11.22
C GLU A 834 6.11 -8.40 -10.92
N PRO A 835 6.35 -8.81 -9.64
CA PRO A 835 7.52 -9.57 -9.23
C PRO A 835 7.43 -11.04 -9.70
N SER A 836 7.48 -11.27 -11.00
CA SER A 836 7.47 -12.56 -11.68
C SER A 836 8.63 -12.66 -12.66
N ASP A 837 8.89 -13.88 -13.18
CA ASP A 837 9.96 -14.09 -14.16
C ASP A 837 9.77 -13.19 -15.40
N VAL A 838 10.86 -12.64 -15.91
CA VAL A 838 10.87 -11.81 -17.13
C VAL A 838 10.24 -12.54 -18.31
N LYS A 839 10.46 -13.84 -18.45
CA LYS A 839 9.86 -14.66 -19.51
C LYS A 839 8.33 -14.68 -19.42
N ASP A 840 7.79 -14.84 -18.23
CA ASP A 840 6.34 -14.88 -18.02
C ASP A 840 5.69 -13.51 -18.30
N ARG A 841 6.33 -12.43 -17.86
CA ARG A 841 5.90 -11.06 -18.15
C ARG A 841 5.90 -10.77 -19.65
N CYS A 842 6.99 -11.12 -20.35
CA CYS A 842 7.09 -10.95 -21.80
C CYS A 842 6.05 -11.78 -22.55
N ASN A 843 5.76 -13.01 -22.13
CA ASN A 843 4.73 -13.84 -22.75
C ASN A 843 3.34 -13.21 -22.62
N ALA A 844 3.02 -12.65 -21.46
CA ALA A 844 1.75 -11.96 -21.23
C ALA A 844 1.64 -10.63 -22.01
N LEU A 845 2.78 -9.93 -22.23
CA LEU A 845 2.85 -8.65 -22.96
C LEU A 845 3.05 -8.82 -24.48
N LYS A 846 3.17 -10.05 -24.99
CA LYS A 846 3.38 -10.34 -26.42
C LYS A 846 2.34 -9.69 -27.36
N PRO A 847 1.05 -9.53 -27.01
CA PRO A 847 0.09 -8.82 -27.84
C PRO A 847 0.43 -7.35 -28.08
N TYR A 848 1.19 -6.73 -27.18
CA TYR A 848 1.56 -5.30 -27.24
C TYR A 848 2.94 -5.06 -27.86
N PHE A 849 3.71 -6.12 -28.16
CA PHE A 849 5.05 -6.00 -28.73
C PHE A 849 5.28 -7.07 -29.81
N LYS A 850 5.37 -6.64 -31.07
CA LYS A 850 5.51 -7.52 -32.25
C LYS A 850 6.89 -7.52 -32.87
N GLU A 851 7.78 -6.59 -32.47
CA GLU A 851 9.12 -6.48 -33.04
C GLU A 851 10.00 -7.65 -32.60
N LEU A 852 10.81 -8.14 -33.53
CA LEU A 852 11.89 -9.07 -33.22
C LEU A 852 13.14 -8.26 -32.88
N LEU A 853 13.58 -8.33 -31.64
CA LEU A 853 14.79 -7.68 -31.18
C LEU A 853 16.00 -8.60 -31.45
N THR A 854 17.04 -8.01 -32.04
CA THR A 854 18.36 -8.61 -32.16
C THR A 854 19.33 -7.86 -31.26
N TYR A 855 20.46 -8.47 -30.91
CA TYR A 855 21.51 -7.81 -30.14
C TYR A 855 21.91 -6.46 -30.77
N GLU A 856 22.08 -6.43 -32.10
CA GLU A 856 22.44 -5.22 -32.82
C GLU A 856 21.38 -4.12 -32.71
N SER A 857 20.09 -4.50 -32.87
CA SER A 857 18.98 -3.55 -32.76
C SER A 857 18.86 -2.96 -31.34
N ILE A 858 19.19 -3.76 -30.32
CA ILE A 858 19.18 -3.34 -28.91
C ILE A 858 20.30 -2.30 -28.68
N ILE A 859 21.53 -2.62 -29.11
CA ILE A 859 22.67 -1.71 -28.93
C ILE A 859 22.44 -0.39 -29.68
N ASP A 860 21.94 -0.47 -30.93
CA ASP A 860 21.67 0.71 -31.75
C ASP A 860 20.55 1.61 -31.14
N ASP A 861 19.51 1.00 -30.58
CA ASP A 861 18.43 1.72 -29.86
C ASP A 861 18.98 2.44 -28.61
N ILE A 862 19.79 1.75 -27.81
CA ILE A 862 20.35 2.33 -26.57
C ILE A 862 21.31 3.47 -26.89
N LEU A 863 22.24 3.30 -27.82
CA LEU A 863 23.25 4.34 -28.12
C LEU A 863 22.64 5.57 -28.75
N ASN A 864 21.64 5.40 -29.62
CA ASN A 864 21.03 6.48 -30.41
C ASN A 864 19.72 7.03 -29.77
N ASN A 865 19.29 6.55 -28.61
CA ASN A 865 18.04 6.95 -27.95
C ASN A 865 16.81 6.92 -28.88
N ARG A 866 16.65 5.90 -29.72
CA ARG A 866 15.60 5.88 -30.74
C ARG A 866 14.18 5.82 -30.17
N THR A 867 14.01 5.07 -29.10
CA THR A 867 12.70 4.81 -28.50
C THR A 867 12.57 5.33 -27.08
N HIS A 868 13.69 5.37 -26.35
CA HIS A 868 13.76 5.85 -24.97
C HIS A 868 15.05 6.65 -24.76
N TYR A 869 15.04 7.60 -23.82
CA TYR A 869 16.23 8.35 -23.44
C TYR A 869 16.99 7.60 -22.37
N PHE A 870 17.94 6.74 -22.81
CA PHE A 870 18.74 5.93 -21.91
C PHE A 870 19.79 6.74 -21.14
N HIS A 871 19.97 6.38 -19.88
CA HIS A 871 20.96 6.99 -19.01
C HIS A 871 22.40 6.70 -19.53
N ARG A 872 23.33 7.64 -19.29
CA ARG A 872 24.73 7.48 -19.69
C ARG A 872 25.38 6.18 -19.20
N TRP A 873 25.00 5.70 -18.00
CA TRP A 873 25.46 4.41 -17.46
C TRP A 873 25.00 3.25 -18.32
N THR A 874 23.77 3.22 -18.72
CA THR A 874 23.20 2.17 -19.60
C THR A 874 23.91 2.18 -20.97
N LYS A 875 24.22 3.36 -21.52
CA LYS A 875 25.00 3.49 -22.74
C LYS A 875 26.43 2.98 -22.57
N ALA A 876 27.09 3.31 -21.46
CA ALA A 876 28.45 2.83 -21.16
C ALA A 876 28.46 1.31 -21.00
N THR A 877 27.48 0.70 -20.34
CA THR A 877 27.36 -0.76 -20.23
C THR A 877 27.04 -1.43 -21.57
N ALA A 878 26.27 -0.77 -22.45
CA ALA A 878 26.06 -1.22 -23.82
C ALA A 878 27.37 -1.22 -24.61
N LEU A 879 28.19 -0.15 -24.54
CA LEU A 879 29.52 -0.11 -25.14
C LEU A 879 30.43 -1.20 -24.57
N HIS A 880 30.42 -1.40 -23.23
CA HIS A 880 31.23 -2.43 -22.60
C HIS A 880 30.85 -3.83 -23.08
N SER A 881 29.57 -4.10 -23.33
CA SER A 881 29.13 -5.40 -23.84
C SER A 881 29.68 -5.72 -25.26
N LEU A 882 30.10 -4.68 -25.99
CA LEU A 882 30.70 -4.83 -27.31
C LEU A 882 32.12 -5.51 -27.28
N ILE A 883 32.72 -5.64 -26.11
CA ILE A 883 34.02 -6.38 -25.99
C ILE A 883 33.88 -7.79 -26.61
N PHE A 884 32.80 -8.44 -26.33
CA PHE A 884 32.53 -9.81 -26.77
C PHE A 884 31.80 -9.91 -28.12
N TYR A 885 31.44 -8.78 -28.72
CA TYR A 885 30.72 -8.78 -29.99
C TYR A 885 31.72 -8.75 -31.18
N LYS A 886 31.46 -9.58 -32.21
CA LYS A 886 32.34 -9.76 -33.39
C LYS A 886 31.77 -9.19 -34.69
N GLY A 887 30.65 -8.47 -34.66
CA GLY A 887 30.01 -7.91 -35.85
C GLY A 887 30.67 -6.64 -36.40
N GLU A 888 30.40 -6.35 -37.67
CA GLU A 888 31.02 -5.23 -38.43
C GLU A 888 30.70 -3.83 -37.83
N LYS A 889 29.52 -3.67 -37.22
CA LYS A 889 29.06 -2.39 -36.66
C LYS A 889 29.80 -1.96 -35.38
N LYS A 890 30.58 -2.86 -34.76
CA LYS A 890 31.30 -2.58 -33.50
C LYS A 890 32.14 -1.33 -33.58
N ARG A 891 32.96 -1.23 -34.64
CA ARG A 891 33.91 -0.11 -34.82
C ARG A 891 33.18 1.22 -35.01
N SER A 892 32.08 1.22 -35.79
CA SER A 892 31.27 2.42 -36.05
C SER A 892 30.65 2.95 -34.76
N TRP A 893 30.02 2.10 -33.92
CA TRP A 893 29.42 2.50 -32.65
C TRP A 893 30.48 3.05 -31.66
N LEU A 894 31.63 2.41 -31.56
CA LEU A 894 32.71 2.86 -30.69
C LEU A 894 33.28 4.22 -31.14
N GLN A 895 33.49 4.41 -32.43
CA GLN A 895 33.98 5.70 -32.99
C GLN A 895 32.94 6.81 -32.76
N THR A 896 31.64 6.54 -32.97
CA THR A 896 30.58 7.51 -32.71
C THR A 896 30.49 7.87 -31.21
N ALA A 897 30.68 6.91 -30.31
CA ALA A 897 30.67 7.16 -28.87
C ALA A 897 31.94 7.92 -28.43
N GLN A 898 33.10 7.64 -29.02
CA GLN A 898 34.35 8.35 -28.72
C GLN A 898 34.29 9.83 -29.13
N ALA A 899 33.53 10.17 -30.16
CA ALA A 899 33.33 11.56 -30.59
C ALA A 899 32.36 12.36 -29.72
N GLN A 900 31.68 11.73 -28.77
CA GLN A 900 30.73 12.42 -27.88
C GLN A 900 31.45 13.20 -26.77
N THR A 901 30.82 14.26 -26.29
CA THR A 901 31.32 15.12 -25.20
C THR A 901 31.21 14.49 -23.81
N ASP A 902 30.51 13.37 -23.69
CA ASP A 902 30.36 12.66 -22.39
C ASP A 902 31.64 11.87 -22.08
N ILE A 903 32.32 12.27 -21.02
CA ILE A 903 33.61 11.69 -20.59
C ILE A 903 33.52 10.18 -20.39
N LEU A 904 32.44 9.68 -19.76
CA LEU A 904 32.27 8.25 -19.47
C LEU A 904 32.16 7.43 -20.77
N LEU A 905 31.39 7.91 -21.74
CA LEU A 905 31.21 7.21 -23.02
C LEU A 905 32.47 7.24 -23.85
N ASN A 906 33.13 8.41 -23.87
CA ASN A 906 34.41 8.60 -24.59
C ASN A 906 35.52 7.67 -24.04
N GLU A 907 35.71 7.66 -22.72
CA GLU A 907 36.73 6.81 -22.06
C GLU A 907 36.41 5.31 -22.25
N THR A 908 35.13 4.92 -22.11
CA THR A 908 34.72 3.52 -22.31
C THR A 908 34.98 3.06 -23.75
N ALA A 909 34.58 3.87 -24.73
CA ALA A 909 34.79 3.56 -26.14
C ALA A 909 36.29 3.56 -26.50
N GLY A 910 37.05 4.53 -26.01
CA GLY A 910 38.50 4.64 -26.24
C GLY A 910 39.27 3.42 -25.70
N ARG A 911 38.94 2.96 -24.51
CA ARG A 911 39.55 1.76 -23.92
C ARG A 911 39.29 0.51 -24.76
N ILE A 912 38.05 0.30 -25.21
CA ILE A 912 37.70 -0.86 -26.02
C ILE A 912 38.38 -0.79 -27.42
N LEU A 913 38.47 0.40 -28.01
CA LEU A 913 39.19 0.57 -29.28
C LEU A 913 40.71 0.30 -29.13
N ALA A 914 41.29 0.68 -28.00
CA ALA A 914 42.71 0.37 -27.72
C ALA A 914 42.99 -1.12 -27.54
N GLU A 915 42.02 -1.87 -26.98
CA GLU A 915 42.11 -3.33 -26.85
C GLU A 915 41.88 -4.09 -28.20
N MET A 916 41.34 -3.40 -29.22
CA MET A 916 41.10 -3.95 -30.56
C MET A 916 42.28 -3.77 -31.52
N ASN A 917 43.14 -2.79 -31.28
CA ASN A 917 44.36 -2.50 -32.03
C ASN A 917 45.55 -3.29 -31.44
#